data_ec2bcf82f806e68d764400d9999e3b84
#
_entry.id   ec2bcf82f806e68d764400d9999e3b84
#
_cell.length_a   1.000
_cell.length_b   1.000
_cell.length_c   1.000
_cell.angle_alpha   90.00
_cell.angle_beta   90.00
_cell.angle_gamma   90.00
#
_symmetry.space_group_name_H-M   'P 1'
#
loop_
_entity.id
_entity.type
_entity.pdbx_description
1 polymer ?
#
loop_
_entity_poly.entity_id
_entity_poly.type
_entity_poly.pdbx_seq_one_letter_code
_entity_poly.pdbx_strand_id
1 'polypeptide(L)'
;METLLQQGTNYEIYVRDIIKEKYTNSWLWKDIPSEILLELDFIKDIKNKCDDIGCDILCKRDNGEYEYIQCKNYSTLGVDNTITIGDLSGFYNFVAENSIKYPIVYYSGILSSQIQCRKKKIQYINLPYIKIGNKDIKPRDYQIEAYNKLKTEHRSILEMHCGTGKTLITYLISLNYKNIILLSPLISTTEQLITHYKNYYSTCKEPINYTIINSQNTRDINTIELSQNKNIIGSTFHSCDVINKLLEKLEGSTFIIIDECHNLSNANIFDNHNEINKLLVSNSKILFVSATPKNYDSESHYITIFGTIKYTLDWKYAIENKYICNYNFYYPNNDKIIEHISNIKFDTSIIEKTILINKAFFLLESIKTINIKKCIVYLKSITEANLFENILKTINIYFEFTLGIYNINYNTGKTARNLSLTKFRNNKTKISIMLNVHILDEGIDIPECDSVYLTHPNNNPVNIIQRISRANRISTDKTKAHILLWSKNKTNLEHIIKQIKEYIPVNFHTINSNFINNRIEEHNEIQINNNIHNNNTKINNESLIMYLKNNSGVNEKFIDFYFSFYNKNDTNNFSINIDIILILLNLRKDSLKRTIIESYKINIDYKLIISKQEHAGRPSDTIFLTPECVKRICILSKSSKGDEIRSNYNQIEKHINKYKDTIINNLSNNL
;
A
#
# COMPACT_ATOMS: atom_id res chain seq x y z
N MET A 1 -39.39 -0.50 10.10
CA MET A 1 -38.56 0.64 10.60
C MET A 1 -38.11 0.26 12.00
N GLU A 2 -36.83 0.28 12.25
CA GLU A 2 -36.30 0.09 13.62
C GLU A 2 -36.70 1.28 14.48
N THR A 3 -37.23 1.04 15.67
CA THR A 3 -37.57 2.13 16.61
C THR A 3 -36.27 2.72 17.17
N LEU A 4 -36.32 3.95 17.67
CA LEU A 4 -35.17 4.59 18.35
C LEU A 4 -34.65 3.74 19.52
N LEU A 5 -35.56 3.08 20.26
CA LEU A 5 -35.22 2.14 21.31
C LEU A 5 -34.44 0.93 20.82
N GLN A 6 -34.83 0.35 19.69
CA GLN A 6 -34.09 -0.76 19.05
C GLN A 6 -32.69 -0.35 18.59
N GLN A 7 -32.53 0.87 18.09
CA GLN A 7 -31.24 1.42 17.70
C GLN A 7 -30.30 1.62 18.89
N GLY A 8 -30.84 2.05 20.03
CA GLY A 8 -30.07 2.14 21.28
C GLY A 8 -29.59 0.77 21.75
N THR A 9 -30.48 -0.20 21.87
CA THR A 9 -30.16 -1.57 22.29
C THR A 9 -29.18 -2.26 21.34
N ASN A 10 -29.30 -2.06 20.04
CA ASN A 10 -28.35 -2.61 19.07
C ASN A 10 -26.96 -1.99 19.23
N TYR A 11 -26.86 -0.72 19.57
CA TYR A 11 -25.60 -0.06 19.86
C TYR A 11 -24.96 -0.56 21.16
N GLU A 12 -25.70 -0.79 22.19
CA GLU A 12 -25.22 -1.40 23.46
C GLU A 12 -24.64 -2.78 23.23
N ILE A 13 -25.34 -3.65 22.47
CA ILE A 13 -24.86 -4.98 22.07
C ILE A 13 -23.57 -4.84 21.24
N TYR A 14 -23.54 -3.91 20.29
CA TYR A 14 -22.40 -3.64 19.47
C TYR A 14 -21.17 -3.21 20.28
N VAL A 15 -21.33 -2.27 21.22
CA VAL A 15 -20.26 -1.82 22.12
C VAL A 15 -19.75 -2.99 22.95
N ARG A 16 -20.63 -3.75 23.62
CA ARG A 16 -20.28 -4.91 24.43
C ARG A 16 -19.47 -5.93 23.62
N ASP A 17 -19.88 -6.25 22.39
CA ASP A 17 -19.22 -7.25 21.55
C ASP A 17 -17.84 -6.82 21.07
N ILE A 18 -17.60 -5.50 20.97
CA ILE A 18 -16.26 -4.98 20.66
C ILE A 18 -15.33 -5.07 21.87
N ILE A 19 -15.84 -4.74 23.05
CA ILE A 19 -14.98 -4.59 24.23
C ILE A 19 -14.79 -5.88 25.03
N LYS A 20 -15.64 -6.89 24.83
CA LYS A 20 -15.67 -8.13 25.65
C LYS A 20 -14.32 -8.83 25.79
N GLU A 21 -13.45 -8.76 24.76
CA GLU A 21 -12.13 -9.40 24.79
C GLU A 21 -11.11 -8.68 25.71
N LYS A 22 -11.44 -7.47 26.17
CA LYS A 22 -10.61 -6.64 27.07
C LYS A 22 -10.91 -6.88 28.56
N TYR A 23 -11.90 -7.71 28.87
CA TYR A 23 -12.39 -7.92 30.21
C TYR A 23 -12.59 -9.41 30.49
N THR A 24 -12.46 -9.78 31.74
CA THR A 24 -12.79 -11.14 32.20
C THR A 24 -14.26 -11.47 31.91
N ASN A 25 -15.16 -10.50 32.15
CA ASN A 25 -16.58 -10.61 31.82
C ASN A 25 -17.16 -9.24 31.42
N SER A 26 -18.20 -9.26 30.57
CA SER A 26 -18.97 -8.09 30.18
C SER A 26 -20.45 -8.42 30.00
N TRP A 27 -21.34 -7.70 30.63
CA TRP A 27 -22.78 -7.91 30.60
C TRP A 27 -23.51 -6.65 30.16
N LEU A 28 -24.57 -6.80 29.39
CA LEU A 28 -25.59 -5.73 29.31
C LEU A 28 -26.26 -5.62 30.67
N TRP A 29 -26.73 -4.42 31.06
CA TRP A 29 -27.30 -4.18 32.38
C TRP A 29 -28.39 -5.19 32.77
N LYS A 30 -29.29 -5.50 31.84
CA LYS A 30 -30.37 -6.48 31.99
C LYS A 30 -29.92 -7.94 32.13
N ASP A 31 -28.70 -8.26 31.73
CA ASP A 31 -28.14 -9.61 31.68
C ASP A 31 -27.10 -9.87 32.80
N ILE A 32 -26.94 -8.88 33.74
CA ILE A 32 -26.02 -9.02 34.88
C ILE A 32 -26.57 -10.10 35.81
N PRO A 33 -25.76 -11.09 36.24
CA PRO A 33 -26.15 -12.07 37.25
C PRO A 33 -26.57 -11.39 38.57
N SER A 34 -27.67 -11.87 39.20
CA SER A 34 -28.19 -11.31 40.43
C SER A 34 -27.20 -11.33 41.59
N GLU A 35 -26.31 -12.34 41.61
CA GLU A 35 -25.23 -12.47 42.59
C GLU A 35 -24.25 -11.28 42.51
N ILE A 36 -23.95 -10.81 41.31
CA ILE A 36 -23.05 -9.66 41.08
C ILE A 36 -23.76 -8.35 41.47
N LEU A 37 -25.04 -8.21 41.13
CA LEU A 37 -25.81 -7.05 41.53
C LEU A 37 -25.96 -6.95 43.06
N LEU A 38 -26.05 -8.09 43.75
CA LEU A 38 -26.05 -8.18 45.21
C LEU A 38 -24.66 -7.85 45.80
N GLU A 39 -23.58 -8.37 45.20
CA GLU A 39 -22.21 -8.06 45.60
C GLU A 39 -21.91 -6.55 45.50
N LEU A 40 -22.52 -5.88 44.53
CA LEU A 40 -22.34 -4.46 44.26
C LEU A 40 -23.38 -3.56 44.95
N ASP A 41 -24.23 -4.10 45.85
CA ASP A 41 -25.30 -3.42 46.61
C ASP A 41 -26.38 -2.76 45.73
N PHE A 42 -26.57 -3.16 44.48
CA PHE A 42 -27.63 -2.67 43.59
C PHE A 42 -28.99 -3.30 43.88
N ILE A 43 -29.02 -4.47 44.45
CA ILE A 43 -30.25 -5.16 44.89
C ILE A 43 -30.08 -5.69 46.32
N LYS A 44 -31.18 -5.75 47.05
CA LYS A 44 -31.19 -6.28 48.45
C LYS A 44 -31.50 -7.77 48.57
N ASP A 45 -32.05 -8.36 47.51
CA ASP A 45 -32.41 -9.78 47.44
C ASP A 45 -32.30 -10.25 45.99
N ILE A 46 -31.82 -11.49 45.77
CA ILE A 46 -31.66 -12.12 44.45
C ILE A 46 -32.97 -12.18 43.66
N LYS A 47 -34.12 -12.11 44.32
CA LYS A 47 -35.43 -12.07 43.67
C LYS A 47 -35.81 -10.70 43.09
N ASN A 48 -35.09 -9.66 43.45
CA ASN A 48 -35.36 -8.30 42.99
C ASN A 48 -34.70 -8.09 41.62
N LYS A 49 -35.43 -7.51 40.66
CA LYS A 49 -34.85 -7.00 39.41
C LYS A 49 -34.33 -5.60 39.64
N CYS A 50 -33.17 -5.32 39.12
CA CYS A 50 -32.63 -3.96 39.06
C CYS A 50 -33.08 -3.30 37.77
N ASP A 51 -33.84 -2.22 37.87
CA ASP A 51 -34.27 -1.39 36.75
C ASP A 51 -33.06 -0.67 36.09
N ASP A 52 -33.25 -0.18 34.89
CA ASP A 52 -32.25 0.65 34.20
C ASP A 52 -32.03 1.95 35.00
N ILE A 53 -30.83 2.08 35.52
CA ILE A 53 -30.40 3.20 36.37
C ILE A 53 -29.44 4.15 35.65
N GLY A 54 -29.38 4.10 34.32
CA GLY A 54 -28.54 4.95 33.51
C GLY A 54 -27.14 4.37 33.19
N CYS A 55 -26.95 3.06 33.42
CA CYS A 55 -25.76 2.30 33.01
C CYS A 55 -26.19 1.17 32.08
N ASP A 56 -25.57 1.05 30.90
CA ASP A 56 -25.99 0.10 29.89
C ASP A 56 -25.17 -1.20 29.93
N ILE A 57 -23.86 -1.12 30.30
CA ILE A 57 -22.94 -2.28 30.30
C ILE A 57 -22.09 -2.24 31.58
N LEU A 58 -21.94 -3.40 32.22
CA LEU A 58 -21.02 -3.64 33.33
C LEU A 58 -19.89 -4.55 32.84
N CYS A 59 -18.63 -4.17 33.08
CA CYS A 59 -17.44 -4.97 32.72
C CYS A 59 -16.60 -5.27 33.95
N LYS A 60 -16.09 -6.51 34.07
CA LYS A 60 -15.15 -6.92 35.12
C LYS A 60 -13.75 -7.01 34.54
N ARG A 61 -12.79 -6.29 35.13
CA ARG A 61 -11.38 -6.32 34.82
C ARG A 61 -10.69 -7.56 35.39
N ASP A 62 -9.51 -7.90 34.87
CA ASP A 62 -8.68 -9.02 35.36
C ASP A 62 -8.23 -8.83 36.82
N ASN A 63 -8.15 -7.58 37.29
CA ASN A 63 -7.86 -7.25 38.71
C ASN A 63 -9.08 -7.31 39.65
N GLY A 64 -10.24 -7.71 39.11
CA GLY A 64 -11.49 -7.83 39.87
C GLY A 64 -12.31 -6.52 39.99
N GLU A 65 -11.76 -5.37 39.55
CA GLU A 65 -12.51 -4.08 39.57
C GLU A 65 -13.54 -4.03 38.44
N TYR A 66 -14.58 -3.19 38.65
CA TYR A 66 -15.66 -3.03 37.69
C TYR A 66 -15.60 -1.68 36.97
N GLU A 67 -15.90 -1.70 35.67
CA GLU A 67 -16.15 -0.52 34.84
C GLU A 67 -17.61 -0.42 34.46
N TYR A 68 -18.14 0.81 34.53
CA TYR A 68 -19.54 1.12 34.29
C TYR A 68 -19.66 1.97 33.02
N ILE A 69 -20.44 1.48 32.05
CA ILE A 69 -20.47 2.02 30.70
C ILE A 69 -21.88 2.47 30.32
N GLN A 70 -21.98 3.70 29.83
CA GLN A 70 -23.15 4.25 29.16
C GLN A 70 -22.92 4.28 27.65
N CYS A 71 -23.94 3.95 26.89
CA CYS A 71 -23.90 3.95 25.40
C CYS A 71 -24.85 5.02 24.84
N LYS A 72 -24.38 5.83 23.87
CA LYS A 72 -25.23 6.82 23.18
C LYS A 72 -25.00 6.77 21.69
N ASN A 73 -26.03 6.43 20.92
CA ASN A 73 -25.98 6.35 19.47
C ASN A 73 -26.82 7.43 18.79
N TYR A 74 -26.16 8.44 18.25
CA TYR A 74 -26.77 9.54 17.50
C TYR A 74 -26.34 9.57 16.02
N SER A 75 -25.56 8.60 15.55
CA SER A 75 -24.98 8.59 14.20
C SER A 75 -26.00 8.41 13.07
N THR A 76 -27.20 7.91 13.38
CA THR A 76 -28.27 7.64 12.41
C THR A 76 -29.41 8.66 12.43
N LEU A 77 -29.37 9.60 13.34
CA LEU A 77 -30.37 10.65 13.49
C LEU A 77 -29.91 11.87 12.67
N GLY A 78 -30.75 12.33 11.71
CA GLY A 78 -30.46 13.50 10.87
C GLY A 78 -29.99 14.73 11.65
N VAL A 79 -29.86 15.83 10.98
CA VAL A 79 -29.35 17.18 11.29
C VAL A 79 -28.74 17.48 12.68
N ASP A 80 -29.11 16.83 13.78
CA ASP A 80 -28.58 17.08 15.12
C ASP A 80 -28.00 15.82 15.78
N ASN A 81 -26.75 15.50 15.39
CA ASN A 81 -26.01 14.36 15.93
C ASN A 81 -25.29 14.71 17.27
N THR A 82 -25.71 15.77 17.95
CA THR A 82 -25.02 16.31 19.12
C THR A 82 -25.58 15.71 20.42
N ILE A 83 -24.69 15.04 21.15
CA ILE A 83 -24.97 14.50 22.46
C ILE A 83 -24.79 15.63 23.48
N THR A 84 -25.84 15.92 24.23
CA THR A 84 -25.90 17.01 25.25
C THR A 84 -25.66 16.46 26.63
N ILE A 85 -25.51 17.36 27.62
CA ILE A 85 -25.47 17.00 29.04
C ILE A 85 -26.80 16.35 29.49
N GLY A 86 -27.92 16.80 28.95
CA GLY A 86 -29.23 16.22 29.24
C GLY A 86 -29.32 14.74 28.88
N ASP A 87 -28.73 14.34 27.76
CA ASP A 87 -28.70 12.95 27.29
C ASP A 87 -27.90 12.01 28.20
N LEU A 88 -27.01 12.55 29.01
CA LEU A 88 -26.15 11.82 29.94
C LEU A 88 -26.52 12.05 31.40
N SER A 89 -27.61 12.79 31.69
CA SER A 89 -27.99 13.18 33.04
C SER A 89 -28.21 11.97 33.98
N GLY A 90 -28.88 10.91 33.49
CA GLY A 90 -29.08 9.67 34.25
C GLY A 90 -27.75 9.01 34.63
N PHE A 91 -26.81 8.93 33.70
CA PHE A 91 -25.50 8.36 33.97
C PHE A 91 -24.67 9.24 34.93
N TYR A 92 -24.74 10.56 34.80
CA TYR A 92 -24.07 11.45 35.77
C TYR A 92 -24.59 11.29 37.20
N ASN A 93 -25.89 11.16 37.36
CA ASN A 93 -26.53 10.91 38.68
C ASN A 93 -26.07 9.55 39.21
N PHE A 94 -26.15 8.49 38.38
CA PHE A 94 -25.70 7.16 38.74
C PHE A 94 -24.23 7.15 39.21
N VAL A 95 -23.33 7.80 38.47
CA VAL A 95 -21.89 7.90 38.81
C VAL A 95 -21.66 8.65 40.10
N ALA A 96 -22.45 9.71 40.36
CA ALA A 96 -22.35 10.53 41.57
C ALA A 96 -22.89 9.80 42.81
N GLU A 97 -24.06 9.19 42.70
CA GLU A 97 -24.73 8.49 43.82
C GLU A 97 -23.95 7.24 44.25
N ASN A 98 -23.37 6.51 43.30
CA ASN A 98 -22.68 5.26 43.60
C ASN A 98 -21.14 5.42 43.68
N SER A 99 -20.64 6.65 43.67
CA SER A 99 -19.17 6.94 43.73
C SER A 99 -18.32 6.13 42.77
N ILE A 100 -18.80 5.96 41.55
CA ILE A 100 -18.19 5.09 40.55
C ILE A 100 -16.77 5.56 40.21
N LYS A 101 -15.82 4.63 40.32
CA LYS A 101 -14.37 4.90 40.09
C LYS A 101 -13.99 4.96 38.61
N TYR A 102 -14.58 4.11 37.75
CA TYR A 102 -14.27 3.96 36.35
C TYR A 102 -15.50 4.09 35.44
N PRO A 103 -16.08 5.30 35.34
CA PRO A 103 -17.21 5.54 34.44
C PRO A 103 -16.73 5.84 33.01
N ILE A 104 -17.36 5.18 32.04
CA ILE A 104 -17.03 5.32 30.60
C ILE A 104 -18.31 5.61 29.82
N VAL A 105 -18.21 6.52 28.84
CA VAL A 105 -19.27 6.77 27.87
C VAL A 105 -18.75 6.39 26.49
N TYR A 106 -19.33 5.35 25.92
CA TYR A 106 -19.18 5.04 24.48
C TYR A 106 -20.26 5.79 23.70
N TYR A 107 -19.84 6.47 22.65
CA TYR A 107 -20.80 7.25 21.86
C TYR A 107 -20.52 7.19 20.37
N SER A 108 -21.58 7.31 19.57
CA SER A 108 -21.54 7.51 18.12
C SER A 108 -22.28 8.83 17.84
N GLY A 109 -21.56 9.82 17.29
CA GLY A 109 -22.05 11.19 17.10
C GLY A 109 -21.06 12.26 17.57
N ILE A 110 -21.55 13.45 17.90
CA ILE A 110 -20.76 14.61 18.31
C ILE A 110 -21.07 14.95 19.77
N LEU A 111 -20.08 15.20 20.60
CA LEU A 111 -20.29 15.72 21.96
C LEU A 111 -20.46 17.23 21.90
N SER A 112 -21.45 17.76 22.64
CA SER A 112 -21.64 19.20 22.77
C SER A 112 -20.40 19.87 23.39
N SER A 113 -20.20 21.16 23.10
CA SER A 113 -19.11 21.96 23.66
C SER A 113 -19.11 21.96 25.18
N GLN A 114 -20.28 21.95 25.79
CA GLN A 114 -20.44 21.88 27.25
C GLN A 114 -19.88 20.59 27.87
N ILE A 115 -19.96 19.45 27.15
CA ILE A 115 -19.32 18.20 27.57
C ILE A 115 -17.82 18.27 27.33
N GLN A 116 -17.38 18.79 26.18
CA GLN A 116 -15.97 18.90 25.82
C GLN A 116 -15.17 19.81 26.76
N CYS A 117 -15.75 20.89 27.23
CA CYS A 117 -15.09 21.86 28.11
C CYS A 117 -14.98 21.43 29.59
N ARG A 118 -15.67 20.38 30.01
CA ARG A 118 -15.62 19.94 31.41
C ARG A 118 -14.43 19.02 31.66
N LYS A 119 -13.48 19.36 32.56
CA LYS A 119 -12.47 18.44 33.11
C LYS A 119 -13.14 17.35 33.92
N LYS A 120 -13.05 16.07 33.53
CA LYS A 120 -13.89 15.03 34.08
C LYS A 120 -13.19 13.75 34.51
N LYS A 121 -13.83 13.12 35.51
CA LYS A 121 -13.56 11.74 35.94
C LYS A 121 -14.09 10.68 34.92
N ILE A 122 -14.96 11.08 33.96
CA ILE A 122 -15.61 10.20 33.01
C ILE A 122 -14.77 10.14 31.72
N GLN A 123 -14.50 8.95 31.26
CA GLN A 123 -13.81 8.71 29.96
C GLN A 123 -14.85 8.69 28.84
N TYR A 124 -14.62 9.46 27.76
CA TYR A 124 -15.48 9.49 26.58
C TYR A 124 -14.77 8.84 25.42
N ILE A 125 -15.36 7.77 24.84
CA ILE A 125 -14.81 7.02 23.72
C ILE A 125 -15.76 7.10 22.54
N ASN A 126 -15.33 7.73 21.45
CA ASN A 126 -16.10 7.74 20.21
C ASN A 126 -15.96 6.39 19.53
N LEU A 127 -17.05 5.67 19.40
CA LEU A 127 -17.14 4.38 18.72
C LEU A 127 -18.23 4.47 17.65
N PRO A 128 -17.88 4.77 16.40
CA PRO A 128 -18.88 4.93 15.34
C PRO A 128 -19.68 3.66 15.10
N TYR A 129 -21.00 3.80 14.98
CA TYR A 129 -21.91 2.72 14.64
C TYR A 129 -22.41 2.89 13.21
N ILE A 130 -22.17 1.89 12.36
CA ILE A 130 -22.50 1.96 10.94
C ILE A 130 -23.40 0.79 10.58
N LYS A 131 -24.57 1.11 9.99
CA LYS A 131 -25.48 0.13 9.43
C LYS A 131 -25.52 0.32 7.89
N ILE A 132 -25.14 -0.70 7.16
CA ILE A 132 -25.24 -0.70 5.69
C ILE A 132 -26.31 -1.71 5.25
N GLY A 133 -27.45 -1.18 4.80
CA GLY A 133 -28.60 -2.02 4.49
C GLY A 133 -29.06 -2.78 5.75
N ASN A 134 -29.14 -4.11 5.66
CA ASN A 134 -29.48 -4.99 6.78
C ASN A 134 -28.23 -5.53 7.53
N LYS A 135 -27.02 -5.05 7.22
CA LYS A 135 -25.76 -5.51 7.83
C LYS A 135 -25.13 -4.41 8.65
N ASP A 136 -24.83 -4.71 9.88
CA ASP A 136 -24.00 -3.85 10.72
C ASP A 136 -22.54 -3.99 10.27
N ILE A 137 -21.91 -2.88 9.89
CA ILE A 137 -20.48 -2.85 9.65
C ILE A 137 -19.77 -2.55 10.93
N LYS A 138 -19.00 -3.51 11.40
CA LYS A 138 -18.14 -3.39 12.56
C LYS A 138 -16.77 -2.87 12.12
N PRO A 139 -16.42 -1.58 12.35
CA PRO A 139 -15.07 -1.11 12.09
C PRO A 139 -14.08 -1.89 12.96
N ARG A 140 -12.93 -2.19 12.40
CA ARG A 140 -11.83 -2.84 13.12
C ARG A 140 -11.15 -1.84 14.05
N ASP A 141 -10.49 -2.30 15.11
CA ASP A 141 -9.86 -1.44 16.12
C ASP A 141 -8.92 -0.40 15.49
N TYR A 142 -8.07 -0.81 14.57
CA TYR A 142 -7.18 0.11 13.85
C TYR A 142 -7.90 1.16 12.99
N GLN A 143 -9.10 0.85 12.49
CA GLN A 143 -9.90 1.81 11.72
C GLN A 143 -10.50 2.87 12.62
N ILE A 144 -10.90 2.48 13.82
CA ILE A 144 -11.39 3.39 14.87
C ILE A 144 -10.26 4.28 15.37
N GLU A 145 -9.07 3.71 15.59
CA GLU A 145 -7.87 4.46 15.97
C GLU A 145 -7.51 5.50 14.91
N ALA A 146 -7.44 5.07 13.63
CA ALA A 146 -7.17 5.95 12.50
C ALA A 146 -8.20 7.08 12.39
N TYR A 147 -9.48 6.76 12.49
CA TYR A 147 -10.56 7.75 12.52
C TYR A 147 -10.35 8.78 13.63
N ASN A 148 -10.06 8.34 14.85
CA ASN A 148 -9.87 9.23 15.99
C ASN A 148 -8.68 10.19 15.83
N LYS A 149 -7.59 9.72 15.22
CA LYS A 149 -6.41 10.54 14.92
C LYS A 149 -6.62 11.55 13.78
N LEU A 150 -7.50 11.22 12.82
CA LEU A 150 -7.67 11.99 11.58
C LEU A 150 -8.85 12.96 11.62
N LYS A 151 -9.89 12.69 12.41
CA LYS A 151 -11.15 13.46 12.39
C LYS A 151 -10.98 14.95 12.69
N THR A 152 -10.01 15.33 13.52
CA THR A 152 -9.75 16.73 13.92
C THR A 152 -8.69 17.41 13.06
N GLU A 153 -7.89 16.66 12.32
CA GLU A 153 -6.81 17.21 11.51
C GLU A 153 -7.34 17.90 10.25
N HIS A 154 -6.87 19.11 9.98
CA HIS A 154 -7.28 19.85 8.80
C HIS A 154 -6.60 19.31 7.53
N ARG A 155 -5.32 18.92 7.64
CA ARG A 155 -4.52 18.28 6.60
C ARG A 155 -3.75 17.13 7.21
N SER A 156 -3.84 15.95 6.60
CA SER A 156 -3.16 14.76 7.10
C SER A 156 -3.03 13.68 6.04
N ILE A 157 -2.09 12.78 6.27
CA ILE A 157 -1.87 11.61 5.42
C ILE A 157 -2.31 10.36 6.20
N LEU A 158 -3.10 9.51 5.53
CA LEU A 158 -3.45 8.16 5.95
C LEU A 158 -2.64 7.15 5.14
N GLU A 159 -1.69 6.51 5.77
CA GLU A 159 -0.88 5.45 5.18
C GLU A 159 -1.44 4.08 5.56
N MET A 160 -2.04 3.39 4.61
CA MET A 160 -2.60 2.06 4.82
C MET A 160 -2.58 1.23 3.54
N HIS A 161 -2.36 -0.07 3.69
CA HIS A 161 -2.28 -0.98 2.55
C HIS A 161 -3.60 -1.17 1.81
N CYS A 162 -3.52 -1.61 0.55
CA CYS A 162 -4.71 -1.97 -0.21
C CYS A 162 -5.48 -3.11 0.49
N GLY A 163 -6.80 -3.04 0.48
CA GLY A 163 -7.67 -4.07 1.10
C GLY A 163 -7.88 -3.93 2.61
N THR A 164 -7.28 -2.95 3.27
CA THR A 164 -7.45 -2.71 4.72
C THR A 164 -8.63 -1.80 5.07
N GLY A 165 -9.42 -1.37 4.08
CA GLY A 165 -10.65 -0.61 4.31
C GLY A 165 -10.43 0.89 4.57
N LYS A 166 -9.45 1.51 3.90
CA LYS A 166 -9.23 2.98 3.89
C LYS A 166 -10.53 3.76 3.64
N THR A 167 -11.32 3.30 2.68
CA THR A 167 -12.60 3.94 2.29
C THR A 167 -13.60 4.00 3.44
N LEU A 168 -13.60 3.05 4.37
CA LEU A 168 -14.46 3.09 5.55
C LEU A 168 -14.05 4.21 6.51
N ILE A 169 -12.76 4.43 6.70
CA ILE A 169 -12.25 5.52 7.54
C ILE A 169 -12.61 6.88 6.93
N THR A 170 -12.41 7.04 5.63
CA THR A 170 -12.78 8.29 4.94
C THR A 170 -14.29 8.54 5.01
N TYR A 171 -15.11 7.49 4.88
CA TYR A 171 -16.55 7.58 5.07
C TYR A 171 -16.92 8.04 6.50
N LEU A 172 -16.32 7.46 7.54
CA LEU A 172 -16.57 7.86 8.92
C LEU A 172 -16.29 9.35 9.16
N ILE A 173 -15.21 9.87 8.62
CA ILE A 173 -14.87 11.29 8.70
C ILE A 173 -15.91 12.12 7.93
N SER A 174 -16.36 11.65 6.76
CA SER A 174 -17.27 12.35 5.88
C SER A 174 -18.68 12.56 6.47
N LEU A 175 -19.05 11.83 7.52
CA LEU A 175 -20.35 11.98 8.17
C LEU A 175 -20.60 13.41 8.67
N ASN A 176 -19.54 14.13 9.06
CA ASN A 176 -19.60 15.48 9.62
C ASN A 176 -19.55 16.60 8.57
N TYR A 177 -19.58 16.27 7.27
CA TYR A 177 -19.44 17.25 6.20
C TYR A 177 -20.62 17.23 5.25
N LYS A 178 -21.03 18.43 4.79
CA LYS A 178 -22.10 18.58 3.79
C LYS A 178 -21.62 18.17 2.41
N ASN A 179 -20.42 18.60 2.03
CA ASN A 179 -19.86 18.32 0.72
C ASN A 179 -18.64 17.41 0.86
N ILE A 180 -18.63 16.31 0.11
CA ILE A 180 -17.54 15.33 0.06
C ILE A 180 -17.03 15.27 -1.37
N ILE A 181 -15.73 15.54 -1.56
CA ILE A 181 -15.05 15.46 -2.86
C ILE A 181 -14.07 14.30 -2.82
N LEU A 182 -14.26 13.33 -3.70
CA LEU A 182 -13.44 12.13 -3.84
C LEU A 182 -12.59 12.26 -5.10
N LEU A 183 -11.29 12.47 -4.94
CA LEU A 183 -10.35 12.60 -6.05
C LEU A 183 -9.49 11.34 -6.16
N SER A 184 -9.31 10.85 -7.39
CA SER A 184 -8.46 9.71 -7.68
C SER A 184 -7.79 9.85 -9.05
N PRO A 185 -6.70 9.11 -9.34
CA PRO A 185 -6.01 9.24 -10.63
C PRO A 185 -6.82 8.66 -11.82
N LEU A 186 -7.67 7.66 -11.59
CA LEU A 186 -8.37 6.92 -12.63
C LEU A 186 -9.90 7.03 -12.53
N ILE A 187 -10.56 7.02 -13.69
CA ILE A 187 -12.02 7.00 -13.78
C ILE A 187 -12.63 5.77 -13.07
N SER A 188 -12.04 4.59 -13.26
CA SER A 188 -12.50 3.35 -12.62
C SER A 188 -12.44 3.39 -11.09
N THR A 189 -11.38 4.00 -10.54
CA THR A 189 -11.23 4.18 -9.08
C THR A 189 -12.26 5.16 -8.55
N THR A 190 -12.48 6.26 -9.27
CA THR A 190 -13.51 7.25 -8.91
C THR A 190 -14.91 6.63 -8.87
N GLU A 191 -15.28 5.86 -9.90
CA GLU A 191 -16.57 5.16 -9.98
C GLU A 191 -16.73 4.16 -8.83
N GLN A 192 -15.67 3.44 -8.48
CA GLN A 192 -15.66 2.50 -7.37
C GLN A 192 -15.84 3.21 -6.02
N LEU A 193 -15.12 4.31 -5.78
CA LEU A 193 -15.28 5.12 -4.57
C LEU A 193 -16.72 5.62 -4.40
N ILE A 194 -17.30 6.19 -5.46
CA ILE A 194 -18.72 6.63 -5.45
C ILE A 194 -19.65 5.46 -5.15
N THR A 195 -19.40 4.27 -5.72
CA THR A 195 -20.21 3.08 -5.44
C THR A 195 -20.12 2.65 -3.98
N HIS A 196 -18.93 2.68 -3.39
CA HIS A 196 -18.74 2.41 -1.95
C HIS A 196 -19.50 3.41 -1.10
N TYR A 197 -19.41 4.71 -1.40
CA TYR A 197 -20.12 5.75 -0.68
C TYR A 197 -21.64 5.62 -0.83
N LYS A 198 -22.17 5.30 -2.02
CA LYS A 198 -23.59 4.98 -2.21
C LYS A 198 -24.04 3.84 -1.32
N ASN A 199 -23.23 2.78 -1.20
CA ASN A 199 -23.53 1.65 -0.33
C ASN A 199 -23.49 2.05 1.15
N TYR A 200 -22.48 2.83 1.57
CA TYR A 200 -22.35 3.28 2.96
C TYR A 200 -23.50 4.20 3.38
N TYR A 201 -23.94 5.10 2.49
CA TYR A 201 -25.05 5.99 2.76
C TYR A 201 -26.42 5.42 2.39
N SER A 202 -26.53 4.15 2.03
CA SER A 202 -27.79 3.53 1.55
C SER A 202 -28.94 3.56 2.58
N THR A 203 -28.61 3.68 3.87
CA THR A 203 -29.60 3.79 4.96
C THR A 203 -29.89 5.24 5.38
N CYS A 204 -29.21 6.21 4.78
CA CYS A 204 -29.46 7.62 5.05
C CYS A 204 -30.86 8.01 4.55
N LYS A 205 -31.64 8.67 5.40
CA LYS A 205 -32.99 9.11 5.06
C LYS A 205 -33.01 10.41 4.25
N GLU A 206 -31.95 11.20 4.32
CA GLU A 206 -31.83 12.46 3.60
C GLU A 206 -31.41 12.23 2.16
N PRO A 207 -31.93 13.03 1.22
CA PRO A 207 -31.53 12.94 -0.17
C PRO A 207 -30.05 13.35 -0.31
N ILE A 208 -29.24 12.46 -0.89
CA ILE A 208 -27.83 12.67 -1.18
C ILE A 208 -27.66 12.78 -2.68
N ASN A 209 -27.02 13.83 -3.14
CA ASN A 209 -26.64 13.97 -4.53
C ASN A 209 -25.28 13.31 -4.80
N TYR A 210 -25.20 12.51 -5.85
CA TYR A 210 -23.99 11.83 -6.29
C TYR A 210 -23.62 12.26 -7.70
N THR A 211 -22.51 12.92 -7.85
CA THR A 211 -22.03 13.43 -9.14
C THR A 211 -20.65 12.84 -9.47
N ILE A 212 -20.42 12.46 -10.72
CA ILE A 212 -19.13 12.03 -11.23
C ILE A 212 -18.67 13.00 -12.32
N ILE A 213 -17.50 13.62 -12.11
CA ILE A 213 -16.93 14.62 -13.00
C ILE A 213 -15.65 14.03 -13.63
N ASN A 214 -15.73 13.71 -14.91
CA ASN A 214 -14.61 13.22 -15.71
C ASN A 214 -14.91 13.33 -17.21
N SER A 215 -13.99 12.91 -18.07
CA SER A 215 -14.16 12.99 -19.54
C SER A 215 -15.25 12.09 -20.12
N GLN A 216 -15.74 11.10 -19.37
CA GLN A 216 -16.80 10.18 -19.81
C GLN A 216 -18.19 10.56 -19.29
N ASN A 217 -18.26 11.43 -18.30
CA ASN A 217 -19.49 11.93 -17.71
C ASN A 217 -19.63 13.44 -17.97
N THR A 218 -20.07 14.22 -16.98
CA THR A 218 -20.17 15.67 -17.15
C THR A 218 -18.89 16.40 -16.78
N ARG A 219 -18.60 17.48 -17.51
CA ARG A 219 -17.62 18.52 -17.16
C ARG A 219 -18.25 19.93 -17.20
N ASP A 220 -19.52 20.02 -17.57
CA ASP A 220 -20.23 21.30 -17.57
C ASP A 220 -20.82 21.56 -16.17
N ILE A 221 -20.27 22.57 -15.50
CA ILE A 221 -20.67 22.98 -14.15
C ILE A 221 -22.16 23.39 -14.07
N ASN A 222 -22.75 23.84 -15.18
CA ASN A 222 -24.14 24.28 -15.19
C ASN A 222 -25.12 23.11 -15.19
N THR A 223 -24.67 21.92 -15.54
CA THR A 223 -25.47 20.69 -15.50
C THR A 223 -25.37 19.95 -14.17
N ILE A 224 -24.54 20.45 -13.25
CA ILE A 224 -24.32 19.82 -11.94
C ILE A 224 -25.37 20.36 -10.96
N GLU A 225 -26.31 19.51 -10.60
CA GLU A 225 -27.27 19.78 -9.55
C GLU A 225 -26.60 19.59 -8.18
N LEU A 226 -26.85 20.51 -7.25
CA LEU A 226 -26.36 20.43 -5.87
C LEU A 226 -27.55 20.28 -4.92
N SER A 227 -27.43 19.32 -3.99
CA SER A 227 -28.42 19.15 -2.92
C SER A 227 -28.17 20.16 -1.78
N GLN A 228 -29.25 20.64 -1.19
CA GLN A 228 -29.15 21.46 0.02
C GLN A 228 -28.64 20.66 1.24
N ASN A 229 -28.80 19.33 1.24
CA ASN A 229 -28.43 18.48 2.37
C ASN A 229 -26.99 17.96 2.24
N LYS A 230 -26.74 17.03 1.32
CA LYS A 230 -25.40 16.42 1.19
C LYS A 230 -25.06 16.18 -0.27
N ASN A 231 -23.79 16.48 -0.64
CA ASN A 231 -23.24 16.26 -1.97
C ASN A 231 -22.01 15.36 -1.89
N ILE A 232 -21.94 14.32 -2.72
CA ILE A 232 -20.80 13.42 -2.85
C ILE A 232 -20.35 13.46 -4.31
N ILE A 233 -19.18 14.04 -4.53
CA ILE A 233 -18.66 14.37 -5.85
C ILE A 233 -17.39 13.56 -6.08
N GLY A 234 -17.42 12.65 -7.05
CA GLY A 234 -16.25 11.91 -7.51
C GLY A 234 -15.59 12.59 -8.70
N SER A 235 -14.29 12.74 -8.72
CA SER A 235 -13.55 13.32 -9.85
C SER A 235 -12.18 12.70 -10.04
N THR A 236 -11.66 12.81 -11.27
CA THR A 236 -10.25 12.49 -11.53
C THR A 236 -9.38 13.74 -11.37
N PHE A 237 -8.08 13.53 -11.15
CA PHE A 237 -7.10 14.63 -11.07
C PHE A 237 -7.14 15.55 -12.30
N HIS A 238 -7.41 15.00 -13.48
CA HIS A 238 -7.52 15.76 -14.74
C HIS A 238 -8.75 16.70 -14.84
N SER A 239 -9.68 16.60 -13.90
CA SER A 239 -10.91 17.42 -13.90
C SER A 239 -10.95 18.38 -12.71
N CYS A 240 -9.80 18.69 -12.09
CA CYS A 240 -9.71 19.62 -10.98
C CYS A 240 -10.10 21.05 -11.34
N ASP A 241 -10.00 21.44 -12.62
CA ASP A 241 -10.50 22.73 -13.13
C ASP A 241 -12.01 22.91 -12.90
N VAL A 242 -12.79 21.85 -13.07
CA VAL A 242 -14.24 21.88 -12.80
C VAL A 242 -14.50 21.85 -11.29
N ILE A 243 -13.71 21.08 -10.53
CA ILE A 243 -13.83 21.01 -9.07
C ILE A 243 -13.53 22.38 -8.43
N ASN A 244 -12.51 23.11 -8.88
CA ASN A 244 -12.19 24.44 -8.34
C ASN A 244 -13.35 25.43 -8.55
N LYS A 245 -13.93 25.45 -9.74
CA LYS A 245 -15.13 26.28 -10.03
C LYS A 245 -16.33 25.84 -9.20
N LEU A 246 -16.45 24.55 -8.90
CA LEU A 246 -17.54 24.02 -8.10
C LEU A 246 -17.37 24.38 -6.62
N LEU A 247 -16.14 24.39 -6.10
CA LEU A 247 -15.84 24.79 -4.73
C LEU A 247 -16.31 26.23 -4.43
N GLU A 248 -16.29 27.13 -5.42
CA GLU A 248 -16.78 28.50 -5.28
C GLU A 248 -18.31 28.56 -5.12
N LYS A 249 -19.04 27.54 -5.60
CA LYS A 249 -20.50 27.44 -5.53
C LYS A 249 -21.00 26.58 -4.34
N LEU A 250 -20.10 25.78 -3.72
CA LEU A 250 -20.47 24.90 -2.62
C LEU A 250 -20.62 25.67 -1.30
N GLU A 251 -21.78 25.57 -0.71
CA GLU A 251 -22.06 26.13 0.62
C GLU A 251 -21.89 25.07 1.71
N GLY A 252 -21.34 25.48 2.85
CA GLY A 252 -21.16 24.64 4.02
C GLY A 252 -19.83 23.91 4.08
N SER A 253 -19.70 22.98 5.03
CA SER A 253 -18.45 22.27 5.29
C SER A 253 -18.07 21.31 4.16
N THR A 254 -16.83 21.43 3.67
CA THR A 254 -16.31 20.60 2.57
C THR A 254 -15.14 19.74 3.06
N PHE A 255 -15.17 18.46 2.69
CA PHE A 255 -14.13 17.48 2.94
C PHE A 255 -13.62 16.89 1.63
N ILE A 256 -12.33 17.03 1.37
CA ILE A 256 -11.66 16.53 0.16
C ILE A 256 -10.84 15.31 0.54
N ILE A 257 -11.02 14.22 -0.19
CA ILE A 257 -10.24 12.99 -0.07
C ILE A 257 -9.45 12.81 -1.36
N ILE A 258 -8.13 12.72 -1.25
CA ILE A 258 -7.23 12.48 -2.38
C ILE A 258 -6.68 11.07 -2.25
N ASP A 259 -7.31 10.14 -2.97
CA ASP A 259 -6.92 8.74 -2.99
C ASP A 259 -5.74 8.52 -3.95
N GLU A 260 -4.86 7.58 -3.60
CA GLU A 260 -3.59 7.27 -4.29
C GLU A 260 -2.73 8.53 -4.53
N CYS A 261 -2.57 9.33 -3.47
CA CYS A 261 -1.89 10.65 -3.52
C CYS A 261 -0.43 10.56 -3.98
N HIS A 262 0.21 9.39 -3.93
CA HIS A 262 1.55 9.17 -4.48
C HIS A 262 1.63 9.40 -6.01
N ASN A 263 0.51 9.46 -6.72
CA ASN A 263 0.45 9.80 -8.14
C ASN A 263 0.56 11.30 -8.41
N LEU A 264 0.50 12.17 -7.40
CA LEU A 264 0.72 13.59 -7.57
C LEU A 264 2.17 13.87 -7.99
N SER A 265 2.35 14.61 -9.09
CA SER A 265 3.65 15.07 -9.56
C SER A 265 4.08 16.35 -8.84
N ASN A 266 5.36 16.70 -8.91
CA ASN A 266 5.85 17.97 -8.38
C ASN A 266 5.17 19.18 -9.05
N ALA A 267 4.84 19.09 -10.35
CA ALA A 267 4.07 20.13 -11.04
C ALA A 267 2.65 20.26 -10.46
N ASN A 268 1.98 19.17 -10.12
CA ASN A 268 0.68 19.21 -9.45
C ASN A 268 0.76 19.89 -8.08
N ILE A 269 1.89 19.76 -7.39
CA ILE A 269 2.04 20.21 -6.00
C ILE A 269 2.50 21.66 -5.92
N PHE A 270 3.44 22.10 -6.78
CA PHE A 270 4.15 23.36 -6.64
C PHE A 270 3.89 24.38 -7.76
N ASP A 271 3.29 23.98 -8.87
CA ASP A 271 2.96 24.92 -9.95
C ASP A 271 1.63 25.63 -9.65
N ASN A 272 1.69 26.90 -9.31
CA ASN A 272 0.52 27.73 -9.01
C ASN A 272 -0.48 27.88 -10.18
N HIS A 273 -0.07 27.58 -11.40
CA HIS A 273 -0.96 27.52 -12.56
C HIS A 273 -1.67 26.18 -12.69
N ASN A 274 -1.26 25.17 -11.95
CA ASN A 274 -1.87 23.84 -11.98
C ASN A 274 -3.16 23.83 -11.15
N GLU A 275 -4.24 23.30 -11.73
CA GLU A 275 -5.54 23.26 -11.07
C GLU A 275 -5.56 22.36 -9.82
N ILE A 276 -4.70 21.35 -9.76
CA ILE A 276 -4.54 20.53 -8.55
C ILE A 276 -3.88 21.36 -7.44
N ASN A 277 -2.84 22.16 -7.74
CA ASN A 277 -2.22 23.03 -6.76
C ASN A 277 -3.24 24.00 -6.14
N LYS A 278 -4.08 24.62 -6.96
CA LYS A 278 -5.14 25.53 -6.48
C LYS A 278 -6.08 24.84 -5.50
N LEU A 279 -6.44 23.59 -5.80
CA LEU A 279 -7.26 22.77 -4.90
C LEU A 279 -6.51 22.42 -3.60
N LEU A 280 -5.22 22.06 -3.70
CA LEU A 280 -4.39 21.72 -2.55
C LEU A 280 -4.19 22.89 -1.58
N VAL A 281 -4.16 24.13 -2.04
CA VAL A 281 -4.03 25.31 -1.18
C VAL A 281 -5.38 25.85 -0.68
N SER A 282 -6.51 25.23 -1.08
CA SER A 282 -7.85 25.63 -0.61
C SER A 282 -7.99 25.50 0.91
N ASN A 283 -8.92 26.23 1.50
CA ASN A 283 -9.19 26.19 2.94
C ASN A 283 -10.12 25.01 3.35
N SER A 284 -10.27 23.99 2.51
CA SER A 284 -11.04 22.80 2.83
C SER A 284 -10.21 21.82 3.66
N LYS A 285 -10.87 20.97 4.47
CA LYS A 285 -10.20 19.83 5.07
C LYS A 285 -9.78 18.86 3.96
N ILE A 286 -8.51 18.45 3.97
CA ILE A 286 -7.98 17.49 2.98
C ILE A 286 -7.36 16.29 3.70
N LEU A 287 -7.78 15.10 3.29
CA LEU A 287 -7.16 13.83 3.70
C LEU A 287 -6.50 13.18 2.48
N PHE A 288 -5.20 13.00 2.58
CA PHE A 288 -4.41 12.28 1.60
C PHE A 288 -4.35 10.80 1.98
N VAL A 289 -4.61 9.94 1.01
CA VAL A 289 -4.70 8.50 1.23
C VAL A 289 -3.76 7.77 0.29
N SER A 290 -2.92 6.89 0.81
CA SER A 290 -2.02 6.05 0.01
C SER A 290 -1.60 4.80 0.76
N ALA A 291 -1.24 3.75 0.02
CA ALA A 291 -0.55 2.59 0.57
C ALA A 291 0.97 2.82 0.69
N THR A 292 1.50 3.74 -0.09
CA THR A 292 2.93 4.06 -0.21
C THR A 292 3.07 5.56 -0.44
N PRO A 293 2.81 6.41 0.56
CA PRO A 293 3.03 7.83 0.40
C PRO A 293 4.51 8.09 0.08
N LYS A 294 4.78 9.04 -0.81
CA LYS A 294 6.14 9.57 -0.96
C LYS A 294 6.53 10.21 0.38
N ASN A 295 7.84 10.32 0.66
CA ASN A 295 8.34 10.95 1.88
C ASN A 295 8.04 12.46 1.87
N TYR A 296 6.76 12.81 2.03
CA TYR A 296 6.29 14.19 2.07
C TYR A 296 6.56 14.86 3.43
N ASP A 297 6.96 14.11 4.43
CA ASP A 297 7.22 14.54 5.80
C ASP A 297 8.67 14.97 6.06
N SER A 298 9.57 14.79 5.09
CA SER A 298 10.99 15.13 5.26
C SER A 298 11.35 16.59 4.94
N GLU A 299 10.51 17.33 4.24
CA GLU A 299 10.76 18.72 3.83
C GLU A 299 9.61 19.65 4.24
N SER A 300 9.94 20.82 4.80
CA SER A 300 8.98 21.79 5.33
C SER A 300 7.89 22.23 4.32
N HIS A 301 8.21 22.26 3.03
CA HIS A 301 7.27 22.64 1.96
C HIS A 301 6.16 21.60 1.77
N TYR A 302 6.49 20.31 1.89
CA TYR A 302 5.49 19.24 1.76
C TYR A 302 4.56 19.21 2.97
N ILE A 303 5.07 19.44 4.18
CA ILE A 303 4.26 19.44 5.40
C ILE A 303 3.16 20.50 5.34
N THR A 304 3.43 21.66 4.75
CA THR A 304 2.44 22.74 4.61
C THR A 304 1.26 22.30 3.74
N ILE A 305 1.50 21.51 2.69
CA ILE A 305 0.47 21.07 1.73
C ILE A 305 -0.23 19.79 2.19
N PHE A 306 0.54 18.79 2.62
CA PHE A 306 0.04 17.46 2.92
C PHE A 306 -0.31 17.24 4.40
N GLY A 307 0.24 18.07 5.29
CA GLY A 307 0.28 17.75 6.71
C GLY A 307 1.28 16.62 6.99
N THR A 308 1.15 16.00 8.15
CA THR A 308 1.98 14.86 8.56
C THR A 308 1.23 13.54 8.41
N ILE A 309 1.97 12.44 8.37
CA ILE A 309 1.39 11.10 8.46
C ILE A 309 0.84 10.94 9.88
N LYS A 310 -0.48 10.91 10.03
CA LYS A 310 -1.16 10.80 11.33
C LYS A 310 -1.49 9.36 11.71
N TYR A 311 -1.57 8.49 10.71
CA TYR A 311 -1.80 7.07 10.95
C TYR A 311 -1.13 6.22 9.89
N THR A 312 -0.37 5.23 10.35
CA THR A 312 0.24 4.17 9.53
C THR A 312 -0.24 2.82 10.05
N LEU A 313 -0.76 1.97 9.16
CA LEU A 313 -1.03 0.58 9.49
C LEU A 313 0.18 -0.28 9.14
N ASP A 314 0.85 -0.81 10.15
CA ASP A 314 1.99 -1.69 9.98
C ASP A 314 1.59 -3.02 9.31
N TRP A 315 2.43 -3.49 8.36
CA TRP A 315 2.19 -4.72 7.61
C TRP A 315 2.18 -5.96 8.50
N LYS A 316 3.15 -6.03 9.42
CA LYS A 316 3.29 -7.17 10.32
C LYS A 316 2.08 -7.28 11.22
N TYR A 317 1.67 -6.16 11.81
CA TYR A 317 0.45 -6.07 12.61
C TYR A 317 -0.79 -6.49 11.82
N ALA A 318 -0.93 -6.03 10.56
CA ALA A 318 -2.07 -6.37 9.73
C ALA A 318 -2.14 -7.87 9.37
N ILE A 319 -0.99 -8.52 9.16
CA ILE A 319 -0.90 -9.96 8.91
C ILE A 319 -1.15 -10.78 10.18
N GLU A 320 -0.52 -10.43 11.31
CA GLU A 320 -0.67 -11.12 12.59
C GLU A 320 -2.11 -11.10 13.08
N ASN A 321 -2.80 -9.98 12.91
CA ASN A 321 -4.22 -9.84 13.24
C ASN A 321 -5.17 -10.34 12.14
N LYS A 322 -4.65 -11.00 11.10
CA LYS A 322 -5.45 -11.56 10.01
C LYS A 322 -6.33 -10.53 9.30
N TYR A 323 -5.88 -9.29 9.18
CA TYR A 323 -6.57 -8.25 8.40
C TYR A 323 -6.27 -8.35 6.92
N ILE A 324 -5.09 -8.89 6.60
CA ILE A 324 -4.66 -9.30 5.26
C ILE A 324 -4.03 -10.69 5.31
N CYS A 325 -3.98 -11.39 4.17
CA CYS A 325 -3.31 -12.68 4.07
C CYS A 325 -1.79 -12.53 4.16
N ASN A 326 -1.14 -13.53 4.72
CA ASN A 326 0.32 -13.65 4.63
C ASN A 326 0.74 -14.00 3.20
N TYR A 327 1.99 -13.69 2.83
CA TYR A 327 2.55 -13.90 1.50
C TYR A 327 3.51 -15.08 1.45
N ASN A 328 3.44 -15.82 0.34
CA ASN A 328 4.47 -16.77 -0.06
C ASN A 328 5.01 -16.35 -1.42
N PHE A 329 6.32 -16.20 -1.55
CA PHE A 329 6.99 -15.81 -2.79
C PHE A 329 7.65 -17.01 -3.44
N TYR A 330 7.52 -17.12 -4.76
CA TYR A 330 8.04 -18.24 -5.56
C TYR A 330 8.74 -17.71 -6.80
N TYR A 331 9.81 -18.37 -7.20
CA TYR A 331 10.57 -18.06 -8.41
C TYR A 331 11.06 -19.33 -9.11
N PRO A 332 11.30 -19.30 -10.44
CA PRO A 332 11.67 -20.49 -11.20
C PRO A 332 13.12 -20.87 -11.00
N ASN A 333 13.39 -22.18 -11.05
CA ASN A 333 14.71 -22.69 -11.38
C ASN A 333 14.83 -22.81 -12.91
N ASN A 334 15.54 -21.87 -13.53
CA ASN A 334 15.60 -21.77 -14.98
C ASN A 334 16.23 -22.99 -15.65
N ASP A 335 17.23 -23.62 -15.05
CA ASP A 335 17.96 -24.76 -15.65
C ASP A 335 17.06 -25.98 -15.80
N LYS A 336 16.26 -26.29 -14.77
CA LYS A 336 15.32 -27.41 -14.81
C LYS A 336 14.12 -27.20 -15.73
N ILE A 337 13.66 -25.95 -15.89
CA ILE A 337 12.59 -25.62 -16.84
C ILE A 337 13.03 -25.89 -18.28
N ILE A 338 14.24 -25.51 -18.64
CA ILE A 338 14.79 -25.74 -19.98
C ILE A 338 14.89 -27.24 -20.30
N GLU A 339 15.35 -28.05 -19.35
CA GLU A 339 15.45 -29.49 -19.51
C GLU A 339 14.10 -30.17 -19.80
N HIS A 340 13.05 -29.75 -19.10
CA HIS A 340 11.69 -30.30 -19.32
C HIS A 340 11.06 -29.84 -20.62
N ILE A 341 11.26 -28.60 -21.01
CA ILE A 341 10.69 -28.06 -22.26
C ILE A 341 11.31 -28.66 -23.50
N SER A 342 12.58 -29.09 -23.43
CA SER A 342 13.27 -29.78 -24.57
C SER A 342 12.55 -31.07 -25.01
N ASN A 343 11.75 -31.67 -24.14
CA ASN A 343 10.96 -32.88 -24.43
C ASN A 343 9.55 -32.57 -25.01
N ILE A 344 9.16 -31.29 -25.10
CA ILE A 344 7.85 -30.86 -25.63
C ILE A 344 8.01 -30.44 -27.08
N LYS A 345 7.24 -31.04 -27.98
CA LYS A 345 7.22 -30.64 -29.42
C LYS A 345 6.34 -29.37 -29.57
N PHE A 346 6.96 -28.23 -29.82
CA PHE A 346 6.28 -26.99 -30.18
C PHE A 346 6.27 -26.76 -31.70
N ASP A 347 5.26 -26.04 -32.18
CA ASP A 347 5.29 -25.49 -33.53
C ASP A 347 6.50 -24.55 -33.69
N THR A 348 7.19 -24.59 -34.81
CA THR A 348 8.41 -23.81 -35.07
C THR A 348 8.25 -22.31 -34.91
N SER A 349 7.02 -21.77 -35.13
CA SER A 349 6.71 -20.36 -34.89
C SER A 349 6.73 -19.95 -33.39
N ILE A 350 6.66 -20.91 -32.46
CA ILE A 350 6.65 -20.72 -31.02
C ILE A 350 8.05 -20.87 -30.42
N ILE A 351 8.94 -21.65 -31.05
CA ILE A 351 10.30 -21.95 -30.56
C ILE A 351 11.15 -20.67 -30.42
N GLU A 352 10.98 -19.68 -31.28
CA GLU A 352 11.67 -18.39 -31.18
C GLU A 352 11.34 -17.59 -29.92
N LYS A 353 10.35 -18.04 -29.12
CA LYS A 353 9.83 -17.35 -27.91
C LYS A 353 10.07 -18.13 -26.63
N THR A 354 11.18 -18.82 -26.53
CA THR A 354 11.60 -19.67 -25.41
C THR A 354 11.31 -19.07 -24.03
N ILE A 355 11.53 -17.77 -23.86
CA ILE A 355 11.28 -17.09 -22.55
C ILE A 355 9.81 -17.11 -22.17
N LEU A 356 8.88 -16.92 -23.12
CA LEU A 356 7.43 -16.95 -22.83
C LEU A 356 6.95 -18.36 -22.53
N ILE A 357 7.53 -19.35 -23.19
CA ILE A 357 7.27 -20.78 -22.94
C ILE A 357 7.69 -21.11 -21.50
N ASN A 358 8.90 -20.70 -21.10
CA ASN A 358 9.40 -20.92 -19.73
C ASN A 358 8.50 -20.25 -18.68
N LYS A 359 8.03 -19.03 -18.94
CA LYS A 359 7.10 -18.32 -18.07
C LYS A 359 5.75 -19.04 -17.93
N ALA A 360 5.21 -19.56 -19.04
CA ALA A 360 3.95 -20.27 -19.05
C ALA A 360 4.06 -21.62 -18.33
N PHE A 361 5.16 -22.34 -18.57
CA PHE A 361 5.46 -23.60 -17.89
C PHE A 361 5.59 -23.38 -16.37
N PHE A 362 6.35 -22.38 -15.94
CA PHE A 362 6.47 -22.01 -14.52
C PHE A 362 5.11 -21.73 -13.87
N LEU A 363 4.21 -21.03 -14.57
CA LEU A 363 2.86 -20.77 -14.05
C LEU A 363 2.08 -22.07 -13.85
N LEU A 364 2.04 -22.96 -14.87
CA LEU A 364 1.26 -24.19 -14.79
C LEU A 364 1.84 -25.15 -13.75
N GLU A 365 3.15 -25.26 -13.64
CA GLU A 365 3.80 -26.03 -12.58
C GLU A 365 3.54 -25.47 -11.18
N SER A 366 3.55 -24.13 -11.04
CA SER A 366 3.16 -23.49 -9.78
C SER A 366 1.71 -23.78 -9.42
N ILE A 367 0.79 -23.74 -10.38
CA ILE A 367 -0.61 -24.10 -10.20
C ILE A 367 -0.73 -25.53 -9.65
N LYS A 368 0.01 -26.48 -10.25
CA LYS A 368 0.04 -27.89 -9.80
C LYS A 368 0.58 -28.04 -8.39
N THR A 369 1.74 -27.44 -8.12
CA THR A 369 2.49 -27.66 -6.88
C THR A 369 1.87 -26.96 -5.67
N ILE A 370 1.32 -25.75 -5.87
CA ILE A 370 0.83 -24.89 -4.80
C ILE A 370 -0.70 -24.92 -4.71
N ASN A 371 -1.38 -25.58 -5.65
CA ASN A 371 -2.84 -25.64 -5.75
C ASN A 371 -3.52 -24.28 -5.92
N ILE A 372 -2.95 -23.42 -6.79
CA ILE A 372 -3.51 -22.13 -7.14
C ILE A 372 -4.86 -22.29 -7.84
N LYS A 373 -5.84 -21.48 -7.45
CA LYS A 373 -7.19 -21.48 -8.05
C LYS A 373 -7.43 -20.27 -8.94
N LYS A 374 -6.96 -19.08 -8.54
CA LYS A 374 -7.22 -17.82 -9.23
C LYS A 374 -5.99 -16.93 -9.30
N CYS A 375 -5.37 -16.87 -10.48
CA CYS A 375 -4.13 -16.12 -10.71
C CYS A 375 -4.34 -14.89 -11.59
N ILE A 376 -3.81 -13.74 -11.17
CA ILE A 376 -3.65 -12.56 -12.03
C ILE A 376 -2.22 -12.54 -12.55
N VAL A 377 -2.07 -12.55 -13.88
CA VAL A 377 -0.77 -12.53 -14.56
C VAL A 377 -0.53 -11.15 -15.16
N TYR A 378 0.52 -10.47 -14.74
CA TYR A 378 0.92 -9.17 -15.26
C TYR A 378 1.91 -9.32 -16.40
N LEU A 379 1.50 -8.90 -17.61
CA LEU A 379 2.26 -9.00 -18.86
C LEU A 379 2.65 -7.61 -19.36
N LYS A 380 3.67 -7.55 -20.21
CA LYS A 380 4.27 -6.29 -20.68
C LYS A 380 3.45 -5.60 -21.77
N SER A 381 2.83 -6.37 -22.67
CA SER A 381 2.09 -5.84 -23.81
C SER A 381 0.91 -6.74 -24.19
N ILE A 382 -0.03 -6.19 -24.98
CA ILE A 382 -1.17 -6.94 -25.50
C ILE A 382 -0.72 -8.08 -26.42
N THR A 383 0.27 -7.83 -27.24
CA THR A 383 0.85 -8.85 -28.13
C THR A 383 1.42 -10.01 -27.32
N GLU A 384 2.14 -9.71 -26.23
CA GLU A 384 2.66 -10.72 -25.31
C GLU A 384 1.52 -11.48 -24.62
N ALA A 385 0.46 -10.80 -24.20
CA ALA A 385 -0.69 -11.44 -23.55
C ALA A 385 -1.42 -12.42 -24.47
N ASN A 386 -1.67 -12.04 -25.72
CA ASN A 386 -2.31 -12.91 -26.72
C ASN A 386 -1.46 -14.15 -27.01
N LEU A 387 -0.16 -13.96 -27.15
CA LEU A 387 0.77 -15.06 -27.37
C LEU A 387 0.87 -15.96 -26.16
N PHE A 388 0.96 -15.39 -24.96
CA PHE A 388 1.02 -16.13 -23.70
C PHE A 388 -0.24 -16.98 -23.49
N GLU A 389 -1.41 -16.47 -23.87
CA GLU A 389 -2.66 -17.22 -23.85
C GLU A 389 -2.59 -18.48 -24.75
N ASN A 390 -2.07 -18.33 -25.97
CA ASN A 390 -1.92 -19.45 -26.91
C ASN A 390 -0.91 -20.48 -26.38
N ILE A 391 0.22 -20.02 -25.84
CA ILE A 391 1.24 -20.88 -25.23
C ILE A 391 0.68 -21.65 -24.05
N LEU A 392 -0.09 -20.99 -23.15
CA LEU A 392 -0.73 -21.65 -22.02
C LEU A 392 -1.67 -22.77 -22.47
N LYS A 393 -2.50 -22.53 -23.51
CA LYS A 393 -3.40 -23.54 -24.06
C LYS A 393 -2.62 -24.73 -24.65
N THR A 394 -1.51 -24.48 -25.33
CA THR A 394 -0.65 -25.53 -25.91
C THR A 394 0.02 -26.37 -24.84
N ILE A 395 0.63 -25.72 -23.84
CA ILE A 395 1.35 -26.43 -22.78
C ILE A 395 0.38 -27.16 -21.82
N ASN A 396 -0.83 -26.64 -21.67
CA ASN A 396 -1.81 -27.26 -20.78
C ASN A 396 -2.22 -28.68 -21.19
N ILE A 397 -1.96 -29.12 -22.42
CA ILE A 397 -2.15 -30.50 -22.85
C ILE A 397 -1.35 -31.48 -21.96
N TYR A 398 -0.20 -31.04 -21.44
CA TYR A 398 0.65 -31.84 -20.55
C TYR A 398 0.24 -31.78 -19.07
N PHE A 399 -0.59 -30.84 -18.68
CA PHE A 399 -1.06 -30.64 -17.31
C PHE A 399 -2.51 -31.05 -17.11
N GLU A 400 -3.29 -31.12 -18.19
CA GLU A 400 -4.71 -31.53 -18.22
C GLU A 400 -5.62 -30.70 -17.31
N PHE A 401 -5.24 -29.44 -17.04
CA PHE A 401 -6.09 -28.57 -16.23
C PHE A 401 -7.31 -28.08 -16.97
N THR A 402 -8.42 -27.97 -16.26
CA THR A 402 -9.57 -27.21 -16.76
C THR A 402 -9.34 -25.73 -16.50
N LEU A 403 -8.84 -25.00 -17.52
CA LEU A 403 -8.49 -23.59 -17.42
C LEU A 403 -9.64 -22.69 -17.89
N GLY A 404 -9.85 -21.59 -17.14
CA GLY A 404 -10.58 -20.41 -17.59
C GLY A 404 -9.59 -19.26 -17.78
N ILE A 405 -9.26 -18.92 -19.02
CA ILE A 405 -8.31 -17.85 -19.32
C ILE A 405 -9.11 -16.60 -19.74
N TYR A 406 -8.83 -15.47 -19.12
CA TYR A 406 -9.48 -14.18 -19.34
C TYR A 406 -8.42 -13.14 -19.68
N ASN A 407 -8.45 -12.57 -20.87
CA ASN A 407 -7.47 -11.57 -21.33
C ASN A 407 -8.08 -10.18 -21.26
N ILE A 408 -7.54 -9.30 -20.42
CA ILE A 408 -8.04 -7.95 -20.19
C ILE A 408 -6.92 -6.93 -20.49
N ASN A 409 -7.20 -6.01 -21.39
CA ASN A 409 -6.30 -4.95 -21.77
C ASN A 409 -7.08 -3.67 -22.13
N TYR A 410 -6.42 -2.58 -22.48
CA TYR A 410 -7.07 -1.29 -22.73
C TYR A 410 -8.06 -1.32 -23.93
N ASN A 411 -7.87 -2.24 -24.89
CA ASN A 411 -8.81 -2.45 -26.00
C ASN A 411 -10.10 -3.20 -25.56
N THR A 412 -10.10 -3.77 -24.34
CA THR A 412 -11.27 -4.49 -23.84
C THR A 412 -12.32 -3.50 -23.37
N GLY A 413 -13.47 -3.43 -24.04
CA GLY A 413 -14.58 -2.55 -23.68
C GLY A 413 -15.11 -2.81 -22.26
N LYS A 414 -15.71 -1.78 -21.65
CA LYS A 414 -16.18 -1.80 -20.23
C LYS A 414 -17.08 -3.00 -19.93
N THR A 415 -18.03 -3.31 -20.81
CA THR A 415 -18.96 -4.45 -20.64
C THR A 415 -18.25 -5.80 -20.70
N ALA A 416 -17.35 -6.00 -21.67
CA ALA A 416 -16.57 -7.23 -21.81
C ALA A 416 -15.63 -7.43 -20.64
N ARG A 417 -15.02 -6.35 -20.13
CA ARG A 417 -14.17 -6.34 -18.94
C ARG A 417 -14.94 -6.78 -17.70
N ASN A 418 -16.11 -6.19 -17.45
CA ASN A 418 -16.96 -6.53 -16.33
C ASN A 418 -17.44 -7.99 -16.40
N LEU A 419 -17.78 -8.48 -17.59
CA LEU A 419 -18.13 -9.88 -17.78
C LEU A 419 -16.97 -10.82 -17.47
N SER A 420 -15.76 -10.50 -17.94
CA SER A 420 -14.55 -11.29 -17.65
C SER A 420 -14.23 -11.32 -16.15
N LEU A 421 -14.32 -10.18 -15.47
CA LEU A 421 -14.14 -10.08 -14.03
C LEU A 421 -15.19 -10.90 -13.27
N THR A 422 -16.45 -10.83 -13.67
CA THR A 422 -17.54 -11.60 -13.05
C THR A 422 -17.33 -13.11 -13.25
N LYS A 423 -16.95 -13.54 -14.46
CA LYS A 423 -16.60 -14.95 -14.73
C LYS A 423 -15.41 -15.41 -13.91
N PHE A 424 -14.37 -14.60 -13.80
CA PHE A 424 -13.19 -14.89 -12.97
C PHE A 424 -13.55 -15.05 -11.50
N ARG A 425 -14.36 -14.14 -10.93
CA ARG A 425 -14.79 -14.17 -9.53
C ARG A 425 -15.65 -15.40 -9.21
N ASN A 426 -16.66 -15.66 -10.06
CA ASN A 426 -17.71 -16.66 -9.78
C ASN A 426 -17.33 -18.09 -10.16
N ASN A 427 -16.26 -18.28 -10.92
CA ASN A 427 -15.83 -19.60 -11.33
C ASN A 427 -15.26 -20.40 -10.13
N LYS A 428 -15.92 -21.49 -9.78
CA LYS A 428 -15.51 -22.41 -8.69
C LYS A 428 -14.97 -23.75 -9.18
N THR A 429 -15.17 -24.10 -10.45
CA THR A 429 -14.87 -25.43 -11.01
C THR A 429 -13.60 -25.47 -11.84
N LYS A 430 -13.12 -24.29 -12.33
CA LYS A 430 -11.94 -24.19 -13.18
C LYS A 430 -10.87 -23.37 -12.51
N ILE A 431 -9.63 -23.65 -12.82
CA ILE A 431 -8.51 -22.77 -12.49
C ILE A 431 -8.66 -21.52 -13.37
N SER A 432 -8.75 -20.36 -12.73
CA SER A 432 -8.99 -19.10 -13.43
C SER A 432 -7.71 -18.29 -13.55
N ILE A 433 -7.30 -17.97 -14.76
CA ILE A 433 -6.10 -17.17 -15.07
C ILE A 433 -6.56 -15.88 -15.75
N MET A 434 -6.24 -14.74 -15.15
CA MET A 434 -6.51 -13.44 -15.73
C MET A 434 -5.23 -12.82 -16.26
N LEU A 435 -5.13 -12.68 -17.57
CA LEU A 435 -4.02 -12.02 -18.25
C LEU A 435 -4.31 -10.51 -18.28
N ASN A 436 -3.42 -9.74 -17.70
CA ASN A 436 -3.59 -8.29 -17.52
C ASN A 436 -2.44 -7.51 -18.14
N VAL A 437 -2.80 -6.44 -18.87
CA VAL A 437 -1.86 -5.44 -19.36
C VAL A 437 -2.33 -4.06 -18.89
N HIS A 438 -1.75 -3.56 -17.80
CA HIS A 438 -1.95 -2.24 -17.17
C HIS A 438 -3.36 -1.89 -16.64
N ILE A 439 -4.37 -2.72 -16.81
CA ILE A 439 -5.75 -2.40 -16.39
C ILE A 439 -5.99 -2.66 -14.90
N LEU A 440 -5.34 -3.70 -14.35
CA LEU A 440 -5.52 -4.12 -12.96
C LEU A 440 -4.41 -3.58 -12.04
N ASP A 441 -3.61 -2.64 -12.50
CA ASP A 441 -2.57 -2.03 -11.69
C ASP A 441 -3.20 -1.26 -10.52
N GLU A 442 -4.34 -0.59 -10.76
CA GLU A 442 -5.09 0.17 -9.76
C GLU A 442 -6.60 -0.11 -9.82
N GLY A 443 -7.32 0.14 -8.73
CA GLY A 443 -8.77 0.37 -8.72
C GLY A 443 -9.71 -0.82 -8.83
N ILE A 444 -9.26 -2.08 -8.89
CA ILE A 444 -10.16 -3.24 -8.98
C ILE A 444 -10.02 -4.16 -7.76
N ASP A 445 -11.17 -4.45 -7.14
CA ASP A 445 -11.28 -5.34 -5.97
C ASP A 445 -11.58 -6.78 -6.39
N ILE A 446 -10.68 -7.73 -6.10
CA ILE A 446 -10.86 -9.15 -6.39
C ILE A 446 -10.40 -9.97 -5.16
N PRO A 447 -11.21 -10.07 -4.10
CA PRO A 447 -10.85 -10.81 -2.89
C PRO A 447 -10.58 -12.30 -3.13
N GLU A 448 -11.21 -12.88 -4.14
CA GLU A 448 -11.08 -14.29 -4.50
C GLU A 448 -9.74 -14.63 -5.18
N CYS A 449 -8.95 -13.62 -5.58
CA CYS A 449 -7.62 -13.83 -6.17
C CYS A 449 -6.66 -14.37 -5.11
N ASP A 450 -6.14 -15.58 -5.29
CA ASP A 450 -5.21 -16.23 -4.37
C ASP A 450 -3.75 -16.09 -4.79
N SER A 451 -3.49 -15.71 -6.05
CA SER A 451 -2.14 -15.57 -6.55
C SER A 451 -1.95 -14.45 -7.56
N VAL A 452 -0.75 -13.90 -7.58
CA VAL A 452 -0.29 -12.90 -8.54
C VAL A 452 1.01 -13.36 -9.17
N TYR A 453 1.08 -13.28 -10.49
CA TYR A 453 2.30 -13.57 -11.25
C TYR A 453 2.84 -12.33 -11.94
N LEU A 454 4.03 -11.88 -11.52
CA LEU A 454 4.76 -10.78 -12.13
C LEU A 454 5.75 -11.35 -13.15
N THR A 455 5.40 -11.33 -14.42
CA THR A 455 6.25 -11.85 -15.50
C THR A 455 7.40 -10.92 -15.86
N HIS A 456 7.27 -9.64 -15.49
CA HIS A 456 8.28 -8.59 -15.67
C HIS A 456 8.24 -7.68 -14.42
N PRO A 457 8.76 -8.12 -13.27
CA PRO A 457 8.86 -7.24 -12.12
C PRO A 457 9.79 -6.08 -12.49
N ASN A 458 9.27 -4.86 -12.38
CA ASN A 458 10.03 -3.64 -12.60
C ASN A 458 10.75 -3.21 -11.31
N ASN A 459 11.65 -2.23 -11.43
CA ASN A 459 12.38 -1.69 -10.28
C ASN A 459 11.58 -0.64 -9.47
N ASN A 460 10.27 -0.51 -9.70
CA ASN A 460 9.41 0.37 -8.91
C ASN A 460 8.69 -0.44 -7.83
N PRO A 461 9.11 -0.33 -6.55
CA PRO A 461 8.54 -1.11 -5.46
C PRO A 461 7.06 -0.79 -5.23
N VAL A 462 6.63 0.45 -5.46
CA VAL A 462 5.22 0.85 -5.31
C VAL A 462 4.32 0.04 -6.24
N ASN A 463 4.70 -0.07 -7.52
CA ASN A 463 3.93 -0.86 -8.49
C ASN A 463 3.92 -2.35 -8.14
N ILE A 464 5.05 -2.88 -7.66
CA ILE A 464 5.12 -4.28 -7.22
C ILE A 464 4.15 -4.49 -6.05
N ILE A 465 4.20 -3.65 -5.03
CA ILE A 465 3.35 -3.75 -3.84
C ILE A 465 1.87 -3.63 -4.20
N GLN A 466 1.50 -2.70 -5.06
CA GLN A 466 0.12 -2.55 -5.51
C GLN A 466 -0.39 -3.79 -6.24
N ARG A 467 0.44 -4.41 -7.11
CA ARG A 467 0.08 -5.64 -7.84
C ARG A 467 -0.05 -6.83 -6.92
N ILE A 468 0.92 -7.08 -6.03
CA ILE A 468 0.85 -8.22 -5.10
C ILE A 468 -0.28 -8.08 -4.09
N SER A 469 -0.65 -6.84 -3.73
CA SER A 469 -1.78 -6.56 -2.83
C SER A 469 -3.14 -6.96 -3.41
N ARG A 470 -3.23 -7.36 -4.67
CA ARG A 470 -4.46 -7.94 -5.24
C ARG A 470 -4.75 -9.34 -4.69
N ALA A 471 -3.70 -10.07 -4.29
CA ALA A 471 -3.84 -11.41 -3.72
C ALA A 471 -3.92 -11.43 -2.18
N ASN A 472 -3.65 -10.32 -1.47
CA ASN A 472 -3.58 -10.34 -0.01
C ASN A 472 -4.93 -10.17 0.71
N ARG A 473 -6.01 -9.91 -0.02
CA ARG A 473 -7.33 -9.71 0.59
C ARG A 473 -7.85 -11.02 1.18
N ILE A 474 -8.48 -10.92 2.34
CA ILE A 474 -9.06 -12.08 3.01
C ILE A 474 -10.31 -12.54 2.26
N SER A 475 -10.42 -13.84 2.08
CA SER A 475 -11.59 -14.53 1.58
C SER A 475 -11.79 -15.81 2.37
N THR A 476 -13.01 -16.34 2.43
CA THR A 476 -13.36 -17.56 3.20
C THR A 476 -12.52 -18.79 2.85
N ASP A 477 -12.09 -18.85 1.57
CA ASP A 477 -11.39 -20.03 1.04
C ASP A 477 -9.87 -19.82 0.90
N LYS A 478 -9.32 -18.70 1.46
CA LYS A 478 -7.93 -18.32 1.26
C LYS A 478 -7.26 -17.92 2.56
N THR A 479 -6.17 -18.60 2.87
CA THR A 479 -5.34 -18.33 4.07
C THR A 479 -4.02 -17.60 3.74
N LYS A 480 -3.54 -17.73 2.50
CA LYS A 480 -2.25 -17.19 2.03
C LYS A 480 -2.36 -16.62 0.64
N ALA A 481 -1.53 -15.64 0.34
CA ALA A 481 -1.34 -15.05 -0.99
C ALA A 481 -0.07 -15.64 -1.63
N HIS A 482 -0.18 -16.13 -2.86
CA HIS A 482 0.94 -16.72 -3.59
C HIS A 482 1.47 -15.73 -4.63
N ILE A 483 2.72 -15.34 -4.52
CA ILE A 483 3.36 -14.38 -5.41
C ILE A 483 4.42 -15.08 -6.25
N LEU A 484 4.17 -15.14 -7.54
CA LEU A 484 5.09 -15.71 -8.52
C LEU A 484 5.92 -14.59 -9.15
N LEU A 485 7.24 -14.70 -9.08
CA LEU A 485 8.17 -13.72 -9.63
C LEU A 485 9.00 -14.36 -10.73
N TRP A 486 8.94 -13.79 -11.93
CA TRP A 486 9.84 -14.19 -12.98
C TRP A 486 11.10 -13.32 -12.97
N SER A 487 12.27 -13.94 -12.92
CA SER A 487 13.55 -13.25 -13.10
C SER A 487 14.46 -14.06 -14.01
N LYS A 488 15.25 -13.36 -14.84
CA LYS A 488 16.22 -13.99 -15.75
C LYS A 488 17.47 -14.48 -15.01
N ASN A 489 17.82 -13.82 -13.89
CA ASN A 489 19.04 -14.09 -13.14
C ASN A 489 18.81 -13.84 -11.63
N LYS A 490 19.62 -14.51 -10.83
CA LYS A 490 19.53 -14.48 -9.36
C LYS A 490 19.74 -13.08 -8.78
N THR A 491 20.69 -12.31 -9.32
CA THR A 491 21.03 -10.96 -8.84
C THR A 491 19.86 -9.97 -8.99
N ASN A 492 19.13 -10.03 -10.10
CA ASN A 492 17.94 -9.21 -10.30
C ASN A 492 16.82 -9.61 -9.34
N LEU A 493 16.65 -10.90 -9.09
CA LEU A 493 15.68 -11.41 -8.12
C LEU A 493 16.00 -10.93 -6.69
N GLU A 494 17.24 -11.04 -6.26
CA GLU A 494 17.70 -10.56 -4.95
C GLU A 494 17.44 -9.06 -4.76
N HIS A 495 17.68 -8.26 -5.80
CA HIS A 495 17.38 -6.83 -5.79
C HIS A 495 15.88 -6.56 -5.62
N ILE A 496 15.02 -7.27 -6.35
CA ILE A 496 13.56 -7.14 -6.24
C ILE A 496 13.08 -7.57 -4.85
N ILE A 497 13.60 -8.69 -4.34
CA ILE A 497 13.29 -9.18 -2.99
C ILE A 497 13.70 -8.15 -1.93
N LYS A 498 14.89 -7.57 -2.05
CA LYS A 498 15.36 -6.52 -1.14
C LYS A 498 14.41 -5.32 -1.15
N GLN A 499 14.00 -4.85 -2.32
CA GLN A 499 13.05 -3.75 -2.44
C GLN A 499 11.68 -4.09 -1.82
N ILE A 500 11.19 -5.31 -1.99
CA ILE A 500 9.93 -5.74 -1.37
C ILE A 500 10.08 -5.79 0.16
N LYS A 501 11.20 -6.29 0.67
CA LYS A 501 11.48 -6.37 2.12
C LYS A 501 11.52 -5.01 2.82
N GLU A 502 11.90 -3.94 2.12
CA GLU A 502 11.89 -2.57 2.67
C GLU A 502 10.47 -2.09 3.00
N TYR A 503 9.46 -2.60 2.28
CA TYR A 503 8.05 -2.20 2.46
C TYR A 503 7.22 -3.27 3.17
N ILE A 504 7.54 -4.54 2.98
CA ILE A 504 6.79 -5.67 3.55
C ILE A 504 7.77 -6.50 4.39
N PRO A 505 7.79 -6.34 5.70
CA PRO A 505 8.58 -7.18 6.60
C PRO A 505 7.96 -8.58 6.72
N VAL A 506 7.91 -9.31 5.62
CA VAL A 506 7.33 -10.65 5.56
C VAL A 506 8.41 -11.69 5.45
N ASN A 507 8.24 -12.79 6.15
CA ASN A 507 9.06 -13.97 6.04
C ASN A 507 8.89 -14.59 4.65
N PHE A 508 9.96 -14.64 3.88
CA PHE A 508 10.00 -15.37 2.63
C PHE A 508 10.17 -16.85 2.94
N HIS A 509 9.22 -17.66 2.50
CA HIS A 509 9.29 -19.10 2.62
C HIS A 509 9.60 -19.72 1.27
N THR A 510 10.50 -20.69 1.18
CA THR A 510 10.83 -21.44 -0.04
C THR A 510 10.11 -22.80 -0.05
N ILE A 511 9.63 -23.27 -1.21
CA ILE A 511 9.11 -24.61 -1.38
C ILE A 511 10.08 -25.37 -2.28
N ASN A 512 10.55 -26.53 -1.83
CA ASN A 512 11.28 -27.47 -2.65
C ASN A 512 10.31 -28.27 -3.50
N SER A 513 10.13 -27.90 -4.77
CA SER A 513 9.63 -28.79 -5.79
C SER A 513 10.72 -29.02 -6.84
N ASN A 514 10.59 -30.06 -7.63
CA ASN A 514 11.58 -30.35 -8.67
C ASN A 514 11.73 -29.23 -9.72
N PHE A 515 10.84 -28.24 -9.75
CA PHE A 515 10.78 -27.16 -10.74
C PHE A 515 10.78 -25.76 -10.17
N ILE A 516 10.24 -25.60 -8.95
CA ILE A 516 10.19 -24.32 -8.24
C ILE A 516 11.23 -24.43 -7.14
N ASN A 517 12.41 -23.84 -7.37
CA ASN A 517 13.38 -23.84 -6.31
C ASN A 517 13.14 -22.70 -5.36
N ASN A 518 13.11 -23.17 -4.21
CA ASN A 518 13.57 -22.63 -2.95
C ASN A 518 12.69 -21.58 -2.35
N ARG A 519 12.09 -22.05 -1.33
CA ARG A 519 11.67 -21.33 -0.14
C ARG A 519 12.90 -20.66 0.44
N ILE A 520 12.91 -19.36 0.70
CA ILE A 520 13.91 -18.72 1.53
C ILE A 520 13.49 -18.98 2.97
N GLU A 521 14.14 -19.94 3.63
CA GLU A 521 13.93 -20.20 5.05
C GLU A 521 14.62 -19.14 5.88
N GLU A 522 13.85 -18.42 6.66
CA GLU A 522 14.31 -17.29 7.46
C GLU A 522 14.65 -17.73 8.89
N HIS A 523 15.33 -18.77 9.16
CA HIS A 523 15.61 -19.04 10.57
C HIS A 523 17.06 -19.23 10.99
N ASN A 524 18.00 -19.35 10.07
CA ASN A 524 19.39 -19.58 10.49
C ASN A 524 20.46 -18.73 9.82
N GLU A 525 20.13 -17.94 8.80
CA GLU A 525 21.18 -17.17 8.09
C GLU A 525 21.63 -15.90 8.80
N ILE A 526 20.81 -15.32 9.69
CA ILE A 526 21.23 -14.10 10.43
C ILE A 526 22.29 -14.43 11.49
N GLN A 527 22.28 -15.63 12.05
CA GLN A 527 23.34 -16.05 13.00
C GLN A 527 24.55 -16.68 12.29
N ILE A 528 24.37 -17.34 11.16
CA ILE A 528 25.45 -17.96 10.40
C ILE A 528 26.23 -16.93 9.59
N ASN A 529 25.56 -15.93 9.02
CA ASN A 529 26.24 -14.86 8.29
C ASN A 529 27.06 -13.91 9.20
N ASN A 530 26.69 -13.74 10.45
CA ASN A 530 27.53 -12.99 11.39
C ASN A 530 28.79 -13.77 11.84
N ASN A 531 28.80 -15.10 11.73
CA ASN A 531 29.98 -15.93 12.02
C ASN A 531 30.80 -16.28 10.76
N ILE A 532 30.18 -16.28 9.57
CA ILE A 532 30.87 -16.51 8.30
C ILE A 532 31.49 -15.22 7.75
N HIS A 533 30.93 -14.05 8.06
CA HIS A 533 31.56 -12.77 7.71
C HIS A 533 32.82 -12.44 8.55
N ASN A 534 33.04 -13.10 9.67
CA ASN A 534 34.26 -12.91 10.45
C ASN A 534 35.42 -13.86 10.06
N ASN A 535 35.19 -14.86 9.20
CA ASN A 535 36.21 -15.79 8.72
C ASN A 535 36.37 -15.88 7.19
N ASN A 536 35.64 -15.07 6.43
CA ASN A 536 35.87 -14.99 4.98
C ASN A 536 37.10 -14.12 4.69
N THR A 537 38.10 -14.78 4.15
CA THR A 537 39.20 -14.19 3.44
C THR A 537 38.74 -12.91 2.71
N LYS A 538 39.13 -11.75 3.22
CA LYS A 538 39.15 -10.49 2.48
C LYS A 538 39.80 -10.83 1.14
N ILE A 539 39.03 -10.85 0.05
CA ILE A 539 39.59 -10.82 -1.29
C ILE A 539 40.51 -9.61 -1.27
N ASN A 540 41.82 -9.86 -1.32
CA ASN A 540 42.77 -8.76 -1.29
C ASN A 540 42.50 -7.96 -2.56
N ASN A 541 41.98 -6.74 -2.42
CA ASN A 541 41.65 -5.89 -3.54
C ASN A 541 42.85 -5.67 -4.47
N GLU A 542 44.07 -5.71 -3.92
CA GLU A 542 45.30 -5.65 -4.72
C GLU A 542 45.48 -6.86 -5.64
N SER A 543 45.14 -8.06 -5.17
CA SER A 543 45.18 -9.29 -6.00
C SER A 543 44.11 -9.28 -7.10
N LEU A 544 42.93 -8.75 -6.82
CA LEU A 544 41.87 -8.59 -7.82
C LEU A 544 42.23 -7.54 -8.87
N ILE A 545 42.76 -6.39 -8.46
CA ILE A 545 43.21 -5.33 -9.37
C ILE A 545 44.33 -5.87 -10.30
N MET A 546 45.30 -6.59 -9.76
CA MET A 546 46.37 -7.19 -10.50
C MET A 546 45.88 -8.26 -11.49
N TYR A 547 44.92 -9.09 -11.06
CA TYR A 547 44.27 -10.06 -11.96
C TYR A 547 43.53 -9.36 -13.11
N LEU A 548 42.81 -8.27 -12.86
CA LEU A 548 42.08 -7.53 -13.89
C LEU A 548 43.05 -6.84 -14.88
N LYS A 549 44.11 -6.24 -14.40
CA LYS A 549 45.12 -5.63 -15.25
C LYS A 549 45.75 -6.65 -16.23
N ASN A 550 45.94 -7.87 -15.75
CA ASN A 550 46.56 -8.92 -16.57
C ASN A 550 45.59 -9.68 -17.49
N ASN A 551 44.29 -9.73 -17.19
CA ASN A 551 43.36 -10.65 -17.83
C ASN A 551 42.16 -9.99 -18.50
N SER A 552 41.77 -8.73 -18.14
CA SER A 552 40.53 -8.14 -18.63
C SER A 552 40.64 -7.50 -20.02
N GLY A 553 41.82 -7.15 -20.47
CA GLY A 553 42.05 -6.37 -21.71
C GLY A 553 41.57 -4.90 -21.59
N VAL A 554 41.14 -4.47 -20.40
CA VAL A 554 40.73 -3.10 -20.12
C VAL A 554 41.94 -2.25 -19.78
N ASN A 555 41.92 -0.98 -20.23
CA ASN A 555 43.01 -0.05 -19.96
C ASN A 555 43.27 0.07 -18.45
N GLU A 556 44.55 -0.06 -18.03
CA GLU A 556 44.92 -0.04 -16.61
C GLU A 556 44.46 1.24 -15.87
N LYS A 557 44.57 2.41 -16.55
CA LYS A 557 44.07 3.67 -15.99
C LYS A 557 42.55 3.67 -15.69
N PHE A 558 41.80 2.94 -16.50
CA PHE A 558 40.38 2.77 -16.29
C PHE A 558 40.09 1.81 -15.13
N ILE A 559 40.88 0.75 -14.98
CA ILE A 559 40.79 -0.15 -13.81
C ILE A 559 41.11 0.61 -12.50
N ASP A 560 42.22 1.38 -12.50
CA ASP A 560 42.59 2.20 -11.34
C ASP A 560 41.51 3.26 -11.03
N PHE A 561 40.95 3.90 -12.03
CA PHE A 561 39.81 4.80 -11.90
C PHE A 561 38.61 4.08 -11.28
N TYR A 562 38.22 2.92 -11.81
CA TYR A 562 37.10 2.12 -11.29
C TYR A 562 37.25 1.83 -9.78
N PHE A 563 38.42 1.33 -9.36
CA PHE A 563 38.67 0.96 -7.97
C PHE A 563 38.94 2.16 -7.04
N SER A 564 39.33 3.32 -7.55
CA SER A 564 39.50 4.53 -6.74
C SER A 564 38.21 4.96 -6.04
N PHE A 565 37.05 4.60 -6.60
CA PHE A 565 35.72 4.92 -6.07
C PHE A 565 35.06 3.75 -5.34
N TYR A 566 35.36 2.51 -5.72
CA TYR A 566 34.73 1.31 -5.13
C TYR A 566 35.44 0.76 -3.88
N ASN A 567 36.66 1.20 -3.59
CA ASN A 567 37.43 0.75 -2.42
C ASN A 567 37.03 1.41 -1.11
N LYS A 568 36.16 2.41 -1.11
CA LYS A 568 35.62 3.00 0.10
C LYS A 568 34.29 2.32 0.39
N ASN A 569 34.19 1.66 1.53
CA ASN A 569 33.02 0.92 2.04
C ASN A 569 31.74 1.77 2.19
N ASP A 570 31.67 2.95 1.61
CA ASP A 570 30.58 3.90 1.73
C ASP A 570 30.10 4.29 0.34
N THR A 571 29.12 3.53 -0.16
CA THR A 571 28.48 3.74 -1.48
C THR A 571 27.67 5.06 -1.54
N ASN A 572 27.43 5.69 -0.40
CA ASN A 572 26.67 6.94 -0.27
C ASN A 572 27.59 8.18 -0.12
N ASN A 573 28.89 8.05 -0.29
CA ASN A 573 29.81 9.16 -0.16
C ASN A 573 29.85 9.99 -1.45
N PHE A 574 29.51 11.29 -1.37
CA PHE A 574 29.60 12.27 -2.47
C PHE A 574 31.07 12.66 -2.70
N SER A 575 31.88 11.75 -3.22
CA SER A 575 33.33 11.91 -3.32
C SER A 575 33.84 12.28 -4.72
N ILE A 576 32.96 12.24 -5.75
CA ILE A 576 33.39 12.37 -7.13
C ILE A 576 32.96 13.73 -7.72
N ASN A 577 33.91 14.59 -8.00
CA ASN A 577 33.63 15.88 -8.64
C ASN A 577 33.15 15.66 -10.10
N ILE A 578 32.11 16.37 -10.51
CA ILE A 578 31.56 16.34 -11.87
C ILE A 578 32.63 16.56 -12.95
N ASP A 579 33.64 17.37 -12.69
CA ASP A 579 34.70 17.71 -13.65
C ASP A 579 35.50 16.47 -14.10
N ILE A 580 35.60 15.44 -13.25
CA ILE A 580 36.23 14.16 -13.59
C ILE A 580 35.40 13.44 -14.67
N ILE A 581 34.09 13.48 -14.56
CA ILE A 581 33.18 12.82 -15.52
C ILE A 581 33.15 13.56 -16.86
N LEU A 582 33.28 14.89 -16.83
CA LEU A 582 33.40 15.69 -18.07
C LEU A 582 34.59 15.27 -18.89
N ILE A 583 35.74 15.07 -18.26
CA ILE A 583 36.96 14.62 -18.92
C ILE A 583 36.79 13.18 -19.44
N LEU A 584 36.22 12.30 -18.60
CA LEU A 584 36.04 10.88 -18.93
C LEU A 584 35.12 10.67 -20.14
N LEU A 585 34.00 11.39 -20.19
CA LEU A 585 32.97 11.25 -21.24
C LEU A 585 33.13 12.26 -22.40
N ASN A 586 34.06 13.18 -22.29
CA ASN A 586 34.26 14.29 -23.25
C ASN A 586 32.97 15.10 -23.47
N LEU A 587 32.32 15.52 -22.37
CA LEU A 587 31.04 16.25 -22.38
C LEU A 587 31.25 17.72 -21.99
N ARG A 588 30.29 18.56 -22.41
CA ARG A 588 30.24 19.98 -21.96
C ARG A 588 29.62 20.07 -20.57
N LYS A 589 30.19 20.92 -19.70
CA LYS A 589 29.78 21.09 -18.29
C LYS A 589 28.30 21.42 -18.15
N ASP A 590 27.79 22.37 -18.93
CA ASP A 590 26.38 22.80 -18.83
C ASP A 590 25.40 21.72 -19.24
N SER A 591 25.76 20.91 -20.24
CA SER A 591 24.93 19.79 -20.69
C SER A 591 24.84 18.70 -19.63
N LEU A 592 25.98 18.28 -19.05
CA LEU A 592 26.01 17.26 -18.01
C LEU A 592 25.33 17.75 -16.72
N LYS A 593 25.58 19.02 -16.33
CA LYS A 593 24.95 19.63 -15.16
C LYS A 593 23.42 19.63 -15.29
N ARG A 594 22.90 20.02 -16.45
CA ARG A 594 21.45 19.97 -16.73
C ARG A 594 20.91 18.55 -16.64
N THR A 595 21.56 17.58 -17.26
CA THR A 595 21.15 16.17 -17.20
C THR A 595 21.14 15.64 -15.76
N ILE A 596 22.12 16.02 -14.94
CA ILE A 596 22.16 15.59 -13.54
C ILE A 596 21.01 16.18 -12.76
N ILE A 597 20.74 17.47 -12.88
CA ILE A 597 19.66 18.13 -12.15
C ILE A 597 18.27 17.61 -12.58
N GLU A 598 18.09 17.31 -13.86
CA GLU A 598 16.80 16.84 -14.41
C GLU A 598 16.54 15.34 -14.14
N SER A 599 17.59 14.51 -14.10
CA SER A 599 17.45 13.06 -14.14
C SER A 599 17.86 12.34 -12.85
N TYR A 600 18.58 13.03 -11.94
CA TYR A 600 19.12 12.43 -10.71
C TYR A 600 18.68 13.19 -9.46
N LYS A 601 18.78 12.53 -8.29
CA LYS A 601 18.24 13.07 -7.04
C LYS A 601 19.33 13.74 -6.19
N ILE A 602 19.07 14.99 -5.77
CA ILE A 602 19.93 15.70 -4.82
C ILE A 602 19.98 14.96 -3.47
N ASN A 603 21.14 14.96 -2.81
CA ASN A 603 21.43 14.28 -1.54
C ASN A 603 21.31 12.72 -1.57
N ILE A 604 20.99 12.14 -2.73
CA ILE A 604 20.99 10.69 -2.97
C ILE A 604 22.03 10.34 -4.03
N ASP A 605 21.96 10.97 -5.19
CA ASP A 605 22.81 10.71 -6.34
C ASP A 605 23.93 11.76 -6.44
N TYR A 606 23.64 13.00 -6.07
CA TYR A 606 24.59 14.10 -6.10
C TYR A 606 24.36 15.11 -4.98
N LYS A 607 25.40 15.90 -4.67
CA LYS A 607 25.37 17.01 -3.73
C LYS A 607 25.88 18.28 -4.41
N LEU A 608 25.23 19.40 -4.15
CA LEU A 608 25.61 20.70 -4.69
C LEU A 608 26.29 21.51 -3.60
N ILE A 609 27.56 21.90 -3.84
CA ILE A 609 28.34 22.73 -2.92
C ILE A 609 28.51 24.10 -3.55
N ILE A 610 27.96 25.14 -2.90
CA ILE A 610 28.07 26.53 -3.31
C ILE A 610 29.26 27.12 -2.57
N SER A 611 30.35 27.46 -3.28
CA SER A 611 31.50 28.15 -2.70
C SER A 611 31.26 29.66 -2.73
N LYS A 612 31.24 30.31 -1.55
CA LYS A 612 31.31 31.77 -1.45
C LYS A 612 32.77 32.16 -1.72
N GLN A 613 33.01 32.90 -2.79
CA GLN A 613 34.30 33.54 -3.00
C GLN A 613 34.36 34.85 -2.19
N GLU A 614 35.47 35.09 -1.50
CA GLU A 614 35.73 36.32 -0.71
C GLU A 614 35.94 37.58 -1.55
N HIS A 615 35.96 37.48 -2.88
CA HIS A 615 36.06 38.63 -3.81
C HIS A 615 34.94 38.58 -4.86
N ALA A 616 34.52 39.77 -5.33
CA ALA A 616 33.38 40.03 -6.22
C ALA A 616 33.41 39.20 -7.51
N GLY A 617 32.96 37.92 -7.43
CA GLY A 617 32.77 36.99 -8.52
C GLY A 617 31.45 36.24 -8.35
N ARG A 618 30.85 35.79 -9.46
CA ARG A 618 29.62 34.99 -9.44
C ARG A 618 29.87 33.69 -8.66
N PRO A 619 29.00 33.31 -7.71
CA PRO A 619 29.17 32.06 -6.95
C PRO A 619 29.34 30.88 -7.90
N SER A 620 30.33 30.04 -7.68
CA SER A 620 30.51 28.81 -8.47
C SER A 620 29.92 27.61 -7.73
N ASP A 621 28.97 26.94 -8.38
CA ASP A 621 28.40 25.71 -7.85
C ASP A 621 29.19 24.52 -8.37
N THR A 622 29.63 23.65 -7.47
CA THR A 622 30.31 22.40 -7.80
C THR A 622 29.43 21.22 -7.40
N ILE A 623 29.24 20.28 -8.35
CA ILE A 623 28.47 19.06 -8.12
C ILE A 623 29.41 17.92 -7.75
N PHE A 624 29.09 17.24 -6.65
CA PHE A 624 29.74 16.01 -6.24
C PHE A 624 28.78 14.84 -6.37
N LEU A 625 29.25 13.74 -6.94
CA LEU A 625 28.46 12.55 -7.31
C LEU A 625 28.80 11.38 -6.39
N THR A 626 27.84 10.48 -6.20
CA THR A 626 28.09 9.17 -5.62
C THR A 626 28.69 8.21 -6.69
N PRO A 627 29.46 7.17 -6.30
CA PRO A 627 29.98 6.17 -7.22
C PRO A 627 28.89 5.54 -8.09
N GLU A 628 27.72 5.25 -7.52
CA GLU A 628 26.59 4.67 -8.24
C GLU A 628 25.98 5.65 -9.26
N CYS A 629 25.91 6.93 -8.93
CA CYS A 629 25.48 7.97 -9.86
C CYS A 629 26.43 8.07 -11.05
N VAL A 630 27.76 8.05 -10.81
CA VAL A 630 28.79 8.05 -11.86
C VAL A 630 28.65 6.83 -12.78
N LYS A 631 28.46 5.65 -12.21
CA LYS A 631 28.22 4.42 -12.99
C LYS A 631 27.01 4.59 -13.92
N ARG A 632 25.89 5.09 -13.40
CA ARG A 632 24.68 5.32 -14.20
C ARG A 632 24.88 6.36 -15.29
N ILE A 633 25.57 7.46 -15.02
CA ILE A 633 25.89 8.47 -16.02
C ILE A 633 26.75 7.86 -17.13
N CYS A 634 27.77 7.10 -16.77
CA CYS A 634 28.66 6.45 -17.74
C CYS A 634 27.93 5.44 -18.62
N ILE A 635 27.07 4.61 -18.03
CA ILE A 635 26.29 3.58 -18.75
C ILE A 635 25.23 4.21 -19.67
N LEU A 636 24.61 5.31 -19.28
CA LEU A 636 23.54 5.96 -20.04
C LEU A 636 24.05 7.01 -21.04
N SER A 637 25.34 7.35 -21.00
CA SER A 637 25.93 8.35 -21.90
C SER A 637 25.84 7.89 -23.36
N LYS A 638 25.32 8.80 -24.21
CA LYS A 638 25.26 8.61 -25.68
C LYS A 638 26.47 9.16 -26.42
N SER A 639 27.53 9.56 -25.70
CA SER A 639 28.77 10.05 -26.32
C SER A 639 29.55 8.92 -26.99
N SER A 640 30.40 9.25 -27.94
CA SER A 640 31.27 8.26 -28.59
C SER A 640 32.18 7.51 -27.62
N LYS A 641 32.62 8.16 -26.54
CA LYS A 641 33.32 7.50 -25.43
C LYS A 641 32.44 6.69 -24.51
N GLY A 642 31.13 6.92 -24.49
CA GLY A 642 30.18 6.18 -23.68
C GLY A 642 30.13 4.68 -24.02
N ASP A 643 30.26 4.33 -25.30
CA ASP A 643 30.31 2.93 -25.74
C ASP A 643 31.57 2.21 -25.27
N GLU A 644 32.72 2.86 -25.35
CA GLU A 644 34.00 2.34 -24.86
C GLU A 644 33.91 2.12 -23.33
N ILE A 645 33.36 3.08 -22.59
CA ILE A 645 33.24 3.00 -21.15
C ILE A 645 32.27 1.89 -20.75
N ARG A 646 31.14 1.73 -21.45
CA ARG A 646 30.20 0.62 -21.19
C ARG A 646 30.89 -0.75 -21.46
N SER A 647 31.65 -0.85 -22.51
CA SER A 647 32.43 -2.05 -22.81
C SER A 647 33.42 -2.36 -21.71
N ASN A 648 34.16 -1.36 -21.23
CA ASN A 648 35.12 -1.50 -20.13
C ASN A 648 34.45 -1.93 -18.81
N TYR A 649 33.31 -1.31 -18.44
CA TYR A 649 32.53 -1.72 -17.27
C TYR A 649 32.08 -3.18 -17.37
N ASN A 650 31.52 -3.59 -18.50
CA ASN A 650 31.05 -4.96 -18.73
C ASN A 650 32.21 -5.98 -18.68
N GLN A 651 33.36 -5.61 -19.19
CA GLN A 651 34.57 -6.45 -19.17
C GLN A 651 35.06 -6.62 -17.71
N ILE A 652 35.15 -5.53 -16.95
CA ILE A 652 35.57 -5.58 -15.55
C ILE A 652 34.60 -6.47 -14.75
N GLU A 653 33.28 -6.26 -14.86
CA GLU A 653 32.27 -7.08 -14.14
C GLU A 653 32.35 -8.57 -14.53
N LYS A 654 32.54 -8.87 -15.80
CA LYS A 654 32.73 -10.25 -16.30
C LYS A 654 33.97 -10.92 -15.67
N HIS A 655 35.08 -10.20 -15.59
CA HIS A 655 36.33 -10.75 -15.04
C HIS A 655 36.34 -10.82 -13.52
N ILE A 656 35.64 -9.90 -12.82
CA ILE A 656 35.41 -10.02 -11.39
C ILE A 656 34.65 -11.30 -11.05
N ASN A 657 33.58 -11.60 -11.81
CA ASN A 657 32.82 -12.83 -11.60
C ASN A 657 33.67 -14.08 -11.88
N LYS A 658 34.45 -14.09 -12.96
CA LYS A 658 35.36 -15.19 -13.28
C LYS A 658 36.42 -15.39 -12.18
N TYR A 659 36.98 -14.32 -11.62
CA TYR A 659 37.93 -14.37 -10.51
C TYR A 659 37.29 -14.96 -9.24
N LYS A 660 36.06 -14.57 -8.91
CA LYS A 660 35.29 -15.13 -7.81
C LYS A 660 35.05 -16.64 -7.98
N ASP A 661 34.65 -17.05 -9.18
CA ASP A 661 34.40 -18.47 -9.49
C ASP A 661 35.71 -19.29 -9.37
N THR A 662 36.84 -18.73 -9.78
CA THR A 662 38.15 -19.38 -9.64
C THR A 662 38.54 -19.56 -8.17
N ILE A 663 38.28 -18.56 -7.32
CA ILE A 663 38.54 -18.67 -5.87
C ILE A 663 37.63 -19.71 -5.22
N ILE A 664 36.35 -19.71 -5.58
CA ILE A 664 35.36 -20.67 -5.06
C ILE A 664 35.75 -22.11 -5.45
N ASN A 665 36.11 -22.33 -6.72
CA ASN A 665 36.56 -23.64 -7.19
C ASN A 665 37.87 -24.11 -6.55
N ASN A 666 38.80 -23.21 -6.29
CA ASN A 666 40.05 -23.53 -5.59
C ASN A 666 39.80 -23.85 -4.09
N LEU A 667 38.82 -23.22 -3.47
CA LEU A 667 38.41 -23.52 -2.09
C LEU A 667 37.65 -24.86 -2.00
N SER A 668 36.82 -25.20 -3.01
CA SER A 668 36.08 -26.47 -3.03
C SER A 668 36.97 -27.68 -3.38
N ASN A 669 38.12 -27.47 -4.05
CA ASN A 669 39.07 -28.53 -4.34
C ASN A 669 40.10 -28.77 -3.19
N ASN A 670 40.11 -27.87 -2.20
CA ASN A 670 40.99 -27.99 -1.02
C ASN A 670 40.21 -28.38 0.27
N LEU A 671 38.93 -28.65 0.14
CA LEU A 671 38.07 -29.29 1.15
C LEU A 671 37.71 -30.71 0.70
#